data_8ee75602ab241e93fdf3ea2a9f6e3acd
#
_entry.id   8ee75602ab241e93fdf3ea2a9f6e3acd
#
_cell.length_a   1.000
_cell.length_b   1.000
_cell.length_c   1.000
_cell.angle_alpha   90.00
_cell.angle_beta   90.00
_cell.angle_gamma   90.00
#
_symmetry.space_group_name_H-M   'P 1'
#
loop_
_entity.id
_entity.type
_entity.pdbx_description
1 polymer ?
#
loop_
_entity_poly.entity_id
_entity_poly.type
_entity_poly.pdbx_seq_one_letter_code
_entity_poly.pdbx_strand_id
1 'polypeptide(L)'
;MERYICIHGHFYQPPRENPWLEAIQLQDSAYPYHDWNERIAAECYAPNTASRILDGEGRIVKIINNYARISFDVGPTLLSWLEHTTPEIYQAILAADRESQKIFSGHGSALAQAYNHMILPLANRRDQYTQVLWGIRDFEHRFGRRPEGMWLPETAVDLETLDLLAALGIRFTILAPHQASRVRIIGDPTWSDVSGGRIDPTRPYLLRLPSGQRITLFFYDGPISRAVAFEGLLTMGEHVADRLLSALSAERTWPQLVHIATDGETYGHHHRHGDMALAYALDYIDSNYLARLTNYGEYLEKHRPTHLVEIIENTSWSCDHGIERWRSDCGCHSGGPPEWHQTWRTPLREALDWLRDTLAPRYESRVSQLLRDPWEARNDYISVILDRSPASVERFVAQHAVRKLPEADQITVLKLLELQRHLMLMYTSCGWFFDELSGIETVQDLQYAGRAVELAEALFCEPLEASWLERLVQAQSNIAEYRDGTHIYQTFVKPAMVDWERVGAHYAVSSLFEEYPERTRIYGYTFDREDYQRVDAGKAKLIVGRALATSNITRESARLSFGVLHIGDQHINGGVQGFRGEEGYRVLVQELTQAFTKADFPDAIRFLDRHFGESTYSLKSLFRDEQRKVLQLILESSLAEAETVYRQLYEQQVPLMRLLTDLAMPLPKAFSMAADFFLNTNLRRALETEELDLDRITTLLDEAARGQITLDTAGLGYALQQTLQQIMGRLAAAPTDLTVLKTLQAAAALVRTLPFEVDLWRAQNVYYELLRGVYPEFLDKADQGDEEAHAWVERFVPLGEALRVRVPSVVA
;
A
#
# COMPACT_ATOMS: atom_id res chain seq x y z
N MET A 1 -42.73 -0.25 -8.57
CA MET A 1 -41.49 -0.16 -9.40
C MET A 1 -40.34 -0.78 -8.64
N GLU A 2 -39.41 -1.44 -9.36
CA GLU A 2 -38.24 -2.03 -8.76
C GLU A 2 -37.30 -0.94 -8.23
N ARG A 3 -36.71 -1.22 -7.05
CA ARG A 3 -35.86 -0.31 -6.30
C ARG A 3 -34.51 -0.99 -6.08
N TYR A 4 -33.45 -0.36 -6.53
CA TYR A 4 -32.09 -0.89 -6.45
C TYR A 4 -31.17 0.08 -5.72
N ILE A 5 -30.19 -0.49 -4.99
CA ILE A 5 -29.13 0.26 -4.34
C ILE A 5 -27.78 -0.35 -4.78
N CYS A 6 -26.86 0.51 -5.18
CA CYS A 6 -25.47 0.17 -5.51
C CYS A 6 -24.54 1.16 -4.82
N ILE A 7 -23.56 0.69 -4.09
CA ILE A 7 -22.51 1.51 -3.50
C ILE A 7 -21.22 1.20 -4.25
N HIS A 8 -20.48 2.23 -4.66
CA HIS A 8 -19.18 2.05 -5.28
C HIS A 8 -18.07 2.64 -4.41
N GLY A 9 -17.06 1.83 -4.11
CA GLY A 9 -15.85 2.23 -3.44
C GLY A 9 -14.66 2.21 -4.41
N HIS A 10 -14.00 3.36 -4.57
CA HIS A 10 -12.74 3.50 -5.29
C HIS A 10 -11.58 3.31 -4.32
N PHE A 11 -10.98 2.11 -4.27
CA PHE A 11 -9.86 1.79 -3.39
C PHE A 11 -8.54 2.04 -4.13
N TYR A 12 -7.80 3.02 -3.66
CA TYR A 12 -6.57 3.41 -4.33
C TYR A 12 -5.53 3.96 -3.38
N GLN A 13 -4.29 3.50 -3.51
CA GLN A 13 -3.10 4.14 -2.98
C GLN A 13 -2.10 4.34 -4.11
N PRO A 14 -1.40 5.50 -4.14
CA PRO A 14 -0.32 5.70 -5.09
C PRO A 14 0.79 4.67 -4.84
N PRO A 15 1.52 4.26 -5.88
CA PRO A 15 2.69 3.43 -5.70
C PRO A 15 3.71 4.17 -4.82
N ARG A 16 4.34 3.45 -3.88
CA ARG A 16 5.25 4.00 -2.88
C ARG A 16 6.63 3.35 -2.92
N GLU A 17 6.83 2.42 -3.85
CA GLU A 17 8.07 1.68 -4.00
C GLU A 17 9.20 2.61 -4.48
N ASN A 18 10.37 2.50 -3.88
CA ASN A 18 11.59 3.07 -4.42
C ASN A 18 11.85 2.45 -5.81
N PRO A 19 11.96 3.25 -6.90
CA PRO A 19 12.05 2.73 -8.28
C PRO A 19 13.28 1.89 -8.58
N TRP A 20 14.32 1.97 -7.77
CA TRP A 20 15.55 1.18 -7.89
C TRP A 20 15.48 -0.13 -7.15
N LEU A 21 14.74 -0.17 -6.03
CA LEU A 21 14.61 -1.35 -5.17
C LEU A 21 13.37 -2.19 -5.48
N GLU A 22 12.34 -1.57 -6.08
CA GLU A 22 10.99 -2.13 -6.24
C GLU A 22 10.41 -2.65 -4.91
N ALA A 23 10.63 -1.87 -3.86
CA ALA A 23 10.13 -2.13 -2.52
C ALA A 23 9.83 -0.81 -1.80
N ILE A 24 8.85 -0.84 -0.94
CA ILE A 24 8.55 0.28 -0.04
C ILE A 24 9.55 0.25 1.10
N GLN A 25 10.23 1.38 1.33
CA GLN A 25 11.09 1.56 2.49
C GLN A 25 10.27 2.10 3.67
N LEU A 26 10.78 1.87 4.88
CA LEU A 26 10.15 2.37 6.11
C LEU A 26 9.76 3.84 6.02
N GLN A 27 8.52 4.15 6.38
CA GLN A 27 7.94 5.49 6.40
C GLN A 27 7.59 5.89 7.84
N ASP A 28 8.43 6.72 8.47
CA ASP A 28 8.26 7.11 9.88
C ASP A 28 6.90 7.75 10.19
N SER A 29 6.28 8.42 9.20
CA SER A 29 4.95 9.03 9.34
C SER A 29 3.81 8.02 9.44
N ALA A 30 4.06 6.75 9.10
CA ALA A 30 3.07 5.67 9.22
C ALA A 30 3.11 4.95 10.57
N TYR A 31 4.04 5.34 11.49
CA TYR A 31 4.18 4.68 12.80
C TYR A 31 2.81 4.43 13.47
N PRO A 32 2.57 3.24 14.07
CA PRO A 32 3.51 2.15 14.34
C PRO A 32 3.73 1.15 13.17
N TYR A 33 3.05 1.34 12.05
CA TYR A 33 3.17 0.48 10.86
C TYR A 33 4.45 0.78 10.09
N HIS A 34 4.88 -0.16 9.25
CA HIS A 34 6.06 -0.02 8.42
C HIS A 34 5.91 1.10 7.38
N ASP A 35 4.78 1.15 6.72
CA ASP A 35 4.47 2.12 5.68
C ASP A 35 2.96 2.43 5.61
N TRP A 36 2.60 3.41 4.78
CA TRP A 36 1.21 3.83 4.63
C TRP A 36 0.30 2.78 4.00
N ASN A 37 0.82 1.90 3.13
CA ASN A 37 0.02 0.82 2.58
C ASN A 37 -0.36 -0.20 3.67
N GLU A 38 0.59 -0.56 4.54
CA GLU A 38 0.33 -1.44 5.68
C GLU A 38 -0.69 -0.83 6.64
N ARG A 39 -0.53 0.46 6.96
CA ARG A 39 -1.45 1.18 7.84
C ARG A 39 -2.87 1.21 7.28
N ILE A 40 -3.03 1.61 6.02
CA ILE A 40 -4.35 1.69 5.40
C ILE A 40 -4.94 0.30 5.17
N ALA A 41 -4.10 -0.71 4.89
CA ALA A 41 -4.56 -2.09 4.82
C ALA A 41 -5.17 -2.55 6.16
N ALA A 42 -4.55 -2.22 7.28
CA ALA A 42 -5.07 -2.54 8.60
C ALA A 42 -6.34 -1.72 8.97
N GLU A 43 -6.38 -0.45 8.59
CA GLU A 43 -7.49 0.45 8.95
C GLU A 43 -8.72 0.32 8.03
N CYS A 44 -8.53 -0.12 6.76
CA CYS A 44 -9.58 -0.11 5.73
C CYS A 44 -9.69 -1.43 4.96
N TYR A 45 -8.63 -1.88 4.26
CA TYR A 45 -8.79 -2.98 3.29
C TYR A 45 -9.10 -4.30 3.99
N ALA A 46 -8.41 -4.63 5.06
CA ALA A 46 -8.67 -5.80 5.86
C ALA A 46 -10.07 -5.76 6.51
N PRO A 47 -10.48 -4.69 7.23
CA PRO A 47 -11.82 -4.57 7.80
C PRO A 47 -12.94 -4.82 6.81
N ASN A 48 -12.84 -4.30 5.59
CA ASN A 48 -13.87 -4.51 4.56
C ASN A 48 -13.94 -5.95 4.05
N THR A 49 -12.90 -6.78 4.20
CA THR A 49 -12.99 -8.22 3.87
C THR A 49 -13.81 -9.01 4.88
N ALA A 50 -13.94 -8.50 6.10
CA ALA A 50 -14.62 -9.20 7.21
C ALA A 50 -15.21 -8.17 8.20
N SER A 51 -16.18 -7.42 7.74
CA SER A 51 -16.80 -6.36 8.51
C SER A 51 -17.85 -6.90 9.49
N ARG A 52 -17.99 -6.25 10.65
CA ARG A 52 -18.78 -6.70 11.79
C ARG A 52 -20.16 -6.07 11.80
N ILE A 53 -21.17 -6.91 12.05
CA ILE A 53 -22.50 -6.44 12.46
C ILE A 53 -22.66 -6.79 13.93
N LEU A 54 -23.03 -5.81 14.73
CA LEU A 54 -23.17 -5.93 16.17
C LEU A 54 -24.62 -6.00 16.60
N ASP A 55 -24.89 -6.66 17.73
CA ASP A 55 -26.18 -6.59 18.42
C ASP A 55 -26.24 -5.36 19.36
N GLY A 56 -27.38 -5.15 20.02
CA GLY A 56 -27.59 -4.03 20.95
C GLY A 56 -26.69 -4.05 22.20
N GLU A 57 -25.97 -5.14 22.45
CA GLU A 57 -24.97 -5.29 23.51
C GLU A 57 -23.52 -5.11 23.01
N GLY A 58 -23.35 -4.76 21.73
CA GLY A 58 -22.04 -4.58 21.10
C GLY A 58 -21.28 -5.87 20.83
N ARG A 59 -21.99 -7.01 20.70
CA ARG A 59 -21.39 -8.30 20.36
C ARG A 59 -21.55 -8.59 18.86
N ILE A 60 -20.54 -9.16 18.26
CA ILE A 60 -20.53 -9.55 16.84
C ILE A 60 -21.53 -10.70 16.63
N VAL A 61 -22.54 -10.43 15.80
CA VAL A 61 -23.55 -11.43 15.39
C VAL A 61 -23.32 -11.94 13.97
N LYS A 62 -22.64 -11.15 13.13
CA LYS A 62 -22.35 -11.49 11.75
C LYS A 62 -21.05 -10.84 11.30
N ILE A 63 -20.28 -11.57 10.52
CA ILE A 63 -19.11 -11.04 9.79
C ILE A 63 -19.40 -11.21 8.31
N ILE A 64 -19.27 -10.14 7.53
CA ILE A 64 -19.53 -10.14 6.08
C ILE A 64 -18.38 -9.48 5.33
N ASN A 65 -18.17 -9.92 4.08
CA ASN A 65 -17.24 -9.28 3.17
C ASN A 65 -17.98 -8.18 2.37
N ASN A 66 -17.66 -6.90 2.63
CA ASN A 66 -18.31 -5.78 1.97
C ASN A 66 -18.07 -5.80 0.45
N TYR A 67 -16.87 -6.18 -0.01
CA TYR A 67 -16.53 -6.27 -1.44
C TYR A 67 -17.47 -7.20 -2.22
N ALA A 68 -18.07 -8.21 -1.59
CA ALA A 68 -19.04 -9.09 -2.24
C ALA A 68 -20.40 -8.43 -2.46
N ARG A 69 -20.69 -7.32 -1.80
CA ARG A 69 -22.00 -6.67 -1.78
C ARG A 69 -22.05 -5.26 -2.37
N ILE A 70 -20.86 -4.66 -2.59
CA ILE A 70 -20.71 -3.35 -3.23
C ILE A 70 -20.08 -3.51 -4.62
N SER A 71 -20.18 -2.50 -5.48
CA SER A 71 -19.28 -2.33 -6.62
C SER A 71 -17.98 -1.70 -6.14
N PHE A 72 -16.86 -2.10 -6.70
CA PHE A 72 -15.57 -1.55 -6.30
C PHE A 72 -14.54 -1.63 -7.42
N ASP A 73 -13.53 -0.80 -7.36
CA ASP A 73 -12.26 -0.99 -8.04
C ASP A 73 -11.11 -0.90 -7.03
N VAL A 74 -10.01 -1.56 -7.34
CA VAL A 74 -8.79 -1.49 -6.55
C VAL A 74 -7.63 -1.20 -7.50
N GLY A 75 -6.79 -0.23 -7.13
CA GLY A 75 -5.64 0.17 -7.95
C GLY A 75 -4.73 -1.01 -8.29
N PRO A 76 -4.31 -1.18 -9.56
CA PRO A 76 -3.46 -2.30 -9.99
C PRO A 76 -2.14 -2.41 -9.20
N THR A 77 -1.49 -1.27 -8.94
CA THR A 77 -0.27 -1.22 -8.13
C THR A 77 -0.51 -1.61 -6.67
N LEU A 78 -1.64 -1.19 -6.11
CA LEU A 78 -2.08 -1.60 -4.77
C LEU A 78 -2.38 -3.11 -4.72
N LEU A 79 -3.08 -3.66 -5.72
CA LEU A 79 -3.32 -5.11 -5.80
C LEU A 79 -2.02 -5.91 -5.89
N SER A 80 -1.02 -5.41 -6.63
CA SER A 80 0.30 -6.02 -6.69
C SER A 80 0.99 -6.03 -5.33
N TRP A 81 0.91 -4.93 -4.58
CA TRP A 81 1.44 -4.86 -3.23
C TRP A 81 0.71 -5.82 -2.27
N LEU A 82 -0.63 -5.83 -2.29
CA LEU A 82 -1.45 -6.73 -1.47
C LEU A 82 -1.13 -8.22 -1.74
N GLU A 83 -0.94 -8.58 -3.01
CA GLU A 83 -0.60 -9.95 -3.42
C GLU A 83 0.67 -10.47 -2.73
N HIS A 84 1.69 -9.60 -2.57
CA HIS A 84 2.99 -9.98 -2.03
C HIS A 84 3.10 -9.78 -0.52
N THR A 85 2.43 -8.76 0.03
CA THR A 85 2.60 -8.35 1.43
C THR A 85 1.48 -8.87 2.34
N THR A 86 0.23 -8.86 1.86
CA THR A 86 -0.96 -9.28 2.61
C THR A 86 -1.85 -10.19 1.76
N PRO A 87 -1.35 -11.38 1.36
CA PRO A 87 -2.03 -12.26 0.42
C PRO A 87 -3.42 -12.70 0.88
N GLU A 88 -3.71 -12.72 2.19
CA GLU A 88 -5.03 -13.01 2.72
C GLU A 88 -6.07 -11.93 2.34
N ILE A 89 -5.71 -10.65 2.38
CA ILE A 89 -6.59 -9.55 1.95
C ILE A 89 -6.82 -9.64 0.44
N TYR A 90 -5.74 -9.82 -0.32
CA TYR A 90 -5.80 -9.99 -1.77
C TYR A 90 -6.74 -11.12 -2.17
N GLN A 91 -6.59 -12.31 -1.59
CA GLN A 91 -7.45 -13.45 -1.89
C GLN A 91 -8.91 -13.23 -1.47
N ALA A 92 -9.14 -12.52 -0.36
CA ALA A 92 -10.49 -12.19 0.08
C ALA A 92 -11.22 -11.23 -0.87
N ILE A 93 -10.49 -10.27 -1.47
CA ILE A 93 -11.03 -9.36 -2.51
C ILE A 93 -11.38 -10.16 -3.77
N LEU A 94 -10.50 -11.04 -4.24
CA LEU A 94 -10.78 -11.88 -5.41
C LEU A 94 -11.94 -12.86 -5.17
N ALA A 95 -12.03 -13.42 -3.96
CA ALA A 95 -13.13 -14.29 -3.57
C ALA A 95 -14.47 -13.54 -3.54
N ALA A 96 -14.46 -12.27 -3.09
CA ALA A 96 -15.64 -11.42 -3.07
C ALA A 96 -16.20 -11.15 -4.47
N ASP A 97 -15.36 -10.92 -5.48
CA ASP A 97 -15.82 -10.79 -6.86
C ASP A 97 -16.46 -12.08 -7.38
N ARG A 98 -15.88 -13.26 -7.06
CA ARG A 98 -16.47 -14.56 -7.40
C ARG A 98 -17.80 -14.81 -6.68
N GLU A 99 -17.93 -14.36 -5.44
CA GLU A 99 -19.17 -14.43 -4.67
C GLU A 99 -20.24 -13.50 -5.26
N SER A 100 -19.86 -12.27 -5.60
CA SER A 100 -20.75 -11.28 -6.20
C SER A 100 -21.35 -11.75 -7.53
N GLN A 101 -20.61 -12.50 -8.35
CA GLN A 101 -21.15 -13.12 -9.56
C GLN A 101 -22.32 -14.07 -9.26
N LYS A 102 -22.29 -14.79 -8.13
CA LYS A 102 -23.39 -15.66 -7.71
C LYS A 102 -24.59 -14.85 -7.22
N ILE A 103 -24.34 -13.71 -6.58
CA ILE A 103 -25.39 -12.83 -6.02
C ILE A 103 -26.04 -12.01 -7.12
N PHE A 104 -25.26 -11.47 -8.07
CA PHE A 104 -25.69 -10.49 -9.06
C PHE A 104 -25.78 -11.07 -10.48
N SER A 105 -26.48 -12.18 -10.64
CA SER A 105 -26.88 -12.76 -11.94
C SER A 105 -25.71 -13.04 -12.90
N GLY A 106 -24.53 -13.35 -12.37
CA GLY A 106 -23.31 -13.62 -13.14
C GLY A 106 -22.37 -12.41 -13.31
N HIS A 107 -22.76 -11.23 -12.82
CA HIS A 107 -21.97 -10.01 -12.90
C HIS A 107 -21.08 -9.82 -11.67
N GLY A 108 -19.77 -9.75 -11.88
CA GLY A 108 -18.80 -9.45 -10.82
C GLY A 108 -18.82 -7.99 -10.41
N SER A 109 -18.57 -7.72 -9.15
CA SER A 109 -18.65 -6.38 -8.57
C SER A 109 -17.38 -5.55 -8.80
N ALA A 110 -16.24 -6.19 -9.09
CA ALA A 110 -14.99 -5.50 -9.38
C ALA A 110 -15.02 -4.81 -10.75
N LEU A 111 -14.54 -3.57 -10.81
CA LEU A 111 -14.29 -2.81 -12.02
C LEU A 111 -12.79 -2.69 -12.29
N ALA A 112 -12.40 -2.54 -13.56
CA ALA A 112 -11.03 -2.20 -13.91
C ALA A 112 -10.72 -0.72 -13.61
N GLN A 113 -9.44 -0.38 -13.58
CA GLN A 113 -8.93 0.99 -13.43
C GLN A 113 -7.79 1.22 -14.43
N ALA A 114 -7.56 2.47 -14.83
CA ALA A 114 -6.35 2.82 -15.58
C ALA A 114 -5.10 2.51 -14.74
N TYR A 115 -4.10 1.85 -15.34
CA TYR A 115 -3.06 1.11 -14.59
C TYR A 115 -2.27 1.95 -13.58
N ASN A 116 -1.78 3.13 -13.97
CA ASN A 116 -0.97 4.01 -13.10
C ASN A 116 -1.77 5.18 -12.51
N HIS A 117 -3.08 5.17 -12.55
CA HIS A 117 -3.93 6.28 -12.08
C HIS A 117 -3.58 7.64 -12.72
N MET A 118 -3.24 7.62 -14.00
CA MET A 118 -2.95 8.81 -14.79
C MET A 118 -4.24 9.53 -15.18
N ILE A 119 -4.23 10.86 -15.17
CA ILE A 119 -5.35 11.66 -15.69
C ILE A 119 -5.39 11.53 -17.19
N LEU A 120 -6.27 10.66 -17.68
CA LEU A 120 -6.29 10.23 -19.08
C LEU A 120 -6.48 11.39 -20.08
N PRO A 121 -7.35 12.39 -19.83
CA PRO A 121 -7.47 13.53 -20.74
C PRO A 121 -6.20 14.38 -20.88
N LEU A 122 -5.23 14.27 -19.95
CA LEU A 122 -3.94 14.94 -20.03
C LEU A 122 -2.82 14.07 -20.63
N ALA A 123 -3.09 12.81 -20.88
CA ALA A 123 -2.14 11.89 -21.48
C ALA A 123 -2.17 11.99 -23.03
N ASN A 124 -1.04 11.71 -23.66
CA ASN A 124 -1.04 11.54 -25.12
C ASN A 124 -1.74 10.21 -25.51
N ARG A 125 -2.19 10.11 -26.77
CA ARG A 125 -2.97 8.97 -27.25
C ARG A 125 -2.33 7.60 -27.01
N ARG A 126 -1.01 7.49 -27.16
CA ARG A 126 -0.29 6.23 -26.95
C ARG A 126 -0.30 5.81 -25.48
N ASP A 127 -0.11 6.76 -24.59
CA ASP A 127 -0.10 6.51 -23.16
C ASP A 127 -1.51 6.21 -22.64
N GLN A 128 -2.55 6.92 -23.12
CA GLN A 128 -3.95 6.57 -22.86
C GLN A 128 -4.23 5.11 -23.22
N TYR A 129 -3.84 4.71 -24.44
CA TYR A 129 -4.08 3.34 -24.92
C TYR A 129 -3.39 2.31 -24.03
N THR A 130 -2.10 2.51 -23.72
CA THR A 130 -1.34 1.60 -22.85
C THR A 130 -1.94 1.54 -21.45
N GLN A 131 -2.32 2.67 -20.85
CA GLN A 131 -2.89 2.73 -19.51
C GLN A 131 -4.21 1.98 -19.39
N VAL A 132 -5.09 2.14 -20.36
CA VAL A 132 -6.38 1.43 -20.39
C VAL A 132 -6.16 -0.07 -20.66
N LEU A 133 -5.32 -0.41 -21.64
CA LEU A 133 -5.02 -1.81 -21.95
C LEU A 133 -4.35 -2.54 -20.78
N TRP A 134 -3.39 -1.91 -20.13
CA TRP A 134 -2.73 -2.50 -18.95
C TRP A 134 -3.70 -2.70 -17.79
N GLY A 135 -4.60 -1.75 -17.56
CA GLY A 135 -5.65 -1.91 -16.56
C GLY A 135 -6.59 -3.08 -16.86
N ILE A 136 -6.96 -3.26 -18.13
CA ILE A 136 -7.77 -4.42 -18.59
C ILE A 136 -7.01 -5.74 -18.39
N ARG A 137 -5.73 -5.79 -18.79
CA ARG A 137 -4.90 -7.01 -18.70
C ARG A 137 -4.59 -7.40 -17.27
N ASP A 138 -4.28 -6.44 -16.39
CA ASP A 138 -4.11 -6.67 -14.96
C ASP A 138 -5.41 -7.23 -14.35
N PHE A 139 -6.54 -6.63 -14.69
CA PHE A 139 -7.84 -7.11 -14.23
C PHE A 139 -8.13 -8.55 -14.71
N GLU A 140 -7.91 -8.84 -15.99
CA GLU A 140 -8.09 -10.20 -16.56
C GLU A 140 -7.18 -11.22 -15.85
N HIS A 141 -5.93 -10.85 -15.56
CA HIS A 141 -4.98 -11.69 -14.85
C HIS A 141 -5.44 -12.04 -13.44
N ARG A 142 -5.94 -11.05 -12.68
CA ARG A 142 -6.30 -11.22 -11.27
C ARG A 142 -7.70 -11.82 -11.08
N PHE A 143 -8.69 -11.26 -11.76
CA PHE A 143 -10.09 -11.67 -11.58
C PHE A 143 -10.54 -12.79 -12.53
N GLY A 144 -9.71 -13.18 -13.51
CA GLY A 144 -9.99 -14.29 -14.42
C GLY A 144 -11.17 -14.06 -15.38
N ARG A 145 -11.61 -12.82 -15.57
CA ARG A 145 -12.70 -12.42 -16.46
C ARG A 145 -12.42 -11.06 -17.10
N ARG A 146 -13.11 -10.73 -18.17
CA ARG A 146 -13.04 -9.38 -18.74
C ARG A 146 -13.78 -8.39 -17.86
N PRO A 147 -13.27 -7.16 -17.69
CA PRO A 147 -14.00 -6.11 -17.00
C PRO A 147 -15.18 -5.64 -17.83
N GLU A 148 -16.33 -5.39 -17.18
CA GLU A 148 -17.49 -4.79 -17.84
C GLU A 148 -17.45 -3.27 -17.78
N GLY A 149 -16.95 -2.72 -16.67
CA GLY A 149 -16.77 -1.30 -16.44
C GLY A 149 -15.34 -0.95 -16.06
N MET A 150 -15.02 0.33 -16.20
CA MET A 150 -13.73 0.87 -15.77
C MET A 150 -13.94 2.17 -15.01
N TRP A 151 -13.27 2.29 -13.85
CA TRP A 151 -13.17 3.55 -13.14
C TRP A 151 -12.10 4.43 -13.79
N LEU A 152 -12.43 5.68 -14.04
CA LEU A 152 -11.48 6.68 -14.54
C LEU A 152 -10.81 7.38 -13.36
N PRO A 153 -9.48 7.53 -13.33
CA PRO A 153 -8.78 8.29 -12.30
C PRO A 153 -9.42 9.66 -12.10
N GLU A 154 -9.81 9.95 -10.85
CA GLU A 154 -10.51 11.20 -10.48
C GLU A 154 -11.81 11.46 -11.27
N THR A 155 -12.42 10.44 -11.85
CA THR A 155 -13.49 10.56 -12.85
C THR A 155 -13.17 11.50 -14.02
N ALA A 156 -11.90 11.81 -14.24
CA ALA A 156 -11.45 12.72 -15.29
C ALA A 156 -11.82 12.18 -16.68
N VAL A 157 -12.53 12.97 -17.47
CA VAL A 157 -13.20 12.50 -18.68
C VAL A 157 -13.12 13.48 -19.84
N ASP A 158 -12.90 12.92 -21.03
CA ASP A 158 -13.17 13.52 -22.33
C ASP A 158 -13.72 12.47 -23.30
N LEU A 159 -14.17 12.89 -24.47
CA LEU A 159 -14.73 11.98 -25.47
C LEU A 159 -13.70 11.04 -26.07
N GLU A 160 -12.43 11.45 -26.15
CA GLU A 160 -11.35 10.60 -26.68
C GLU A 160 -11.08 9.42 -25.74
N THR A 161 -11.04 9.66 -24.43
CA THR A 161 -10.90 8.61 -23.42
C THR A 161 -12.07 7.63 -23.48
N LEU A 162 -13.30 8.13 -23.55
CA LEU A 162 -14.49 7.26 -23.61
C LEU A 162 -14.57 6.45 -24.89
N ASP A 163 -14.12 7.01 -26.01
CA ASP A 163 -14.07 6.31 -27.30
C ASP A 163 -13.04 5.16 -27.25
N LEU A 164 -11.92 5.39 -26.58
CA LEU A 164 -10.91 4.37 -26.33
C LEU A 164 -11.44 3.25 -25.42
N LEU A 165 -12.14 3.59 -24.33
CA LEU A 165 -12.79 2.60 -23.45
C LEU A 165 -13.72 1.69 -24.25
N ALA A 166 -14.61 2.29 -25.05
CA ALA A 166 -15.56 1.55 -25.86
C ALA A 166 -14.85 0.67 -26.91
N ALA A 167 -13.78 1.18 -27.55
CA ALA A 167 -12.99 0.43 -28.51
C ALA A 167 -12.31 -0.80 -27.90
N LEU A 168 -11.91 -0.72 -26.62
CA LEU A 168 -11.32 -1.83 -25.88
C LEU A 168 -12.34 -2.73 -25.17
N GLY A 169 -13.65 -2.47 -25.37
CA GLY A 169 -14.74 -3.33 -24.92
C GLY A 169 -15.31 -3.01 -23.54
N ILE A 170 -14.96 -1.88 -22.96
CA ILE A 170 -15.57 -1.38 -21.72
C ILE A 170 -16.99 -0.89 -22.04
N ARG A 171 -17.98 -1.37 -21.26
CA ARG A 171 -19.41 -1.13 -21.48
C ARG A 171 -19.92 0.12 -20.77
N PHE A 172 -19.34 0.45 -19.63
CA PHE A 172 -19.76 1.59 -18.80
C PHE A 172 -18.64 2.19 -17.96
N THR A 173 -18.85 3.43 -17.54
CA THR A 173 -18.07 4.10 -16.48
C THR A 173 -19.00 4.92 -15.60
N ILE A 174 -18.45 5.42 -14.49
CA ILE A 174 -19.18 6.19 -13.46
C ILE A 174 -18.62 7.60 -13.44
N LEU A 175 -19.48 8.59 -13.42
CA LEU A 175 -19.11 10.01 -13.42
C LEU A 175 -19.86 10.78 -12.32
N ALA A 176 -19.35 11.94 -11.97
CA ALA A 176 -20.03 12.86 -11.08
C ALA A 176 -21.20 13.57 -11.79
N PRO A 177 -22.27 13.90 -11.07
CA PRO A 177 -23.46 14.48 -11.70
C PRO A 177 -23.22 15.82 -12.43
N HIS A 178 -22.27 16.63 -11.99
CA HIS A 178 -21.92 17.90 -12.64
C HIS A 178 -21.14 17.74 -13.96
N GLN A 179 -20.69 16.54 -14.28
CA GLN A 179 -20.01 16.22 -15.56
C GLN A 179 -21.00 16.01 -16.71
N ALA A 180 -22.32 15.93 -16.42
CA ALA A 180 -23.34 15.89 -17.44
C ALA A 180 -23.68 17.30 -17.95
N SER A 181 -23.83 17.43 -19.27
CA SER A 181 -24.23 18.69 -19.93
C SER A 181 -25.73 18.73 -20.22
N ARG A 182 -26.21 17.79 -21.03
CA ARG A 182 -27.63 17.71 -21.44
C ARG A 182 -28.04 16.28 -21.73
N VAL A 183 -29.34 16.03 -21.57
CA VAL A 183 -29.97 14.71 -21.80
C VAL A 183 -31.17 14.81 -22.72
N ARG A 184 -31.52 13.68 -23.37
CA ARG A 184 -32.77 13.53 -24.11
C ARG A 184 -33.26 12.09 -24.10
N ILE A 185 -34.55 11.90 -24.23
CA ILE A 185 -35.11 10.55 -24.45
C ILE A 185 -34.68 10.02 -25.80
N ILE A 186 -34.34 8.73 -25.88
CA ILE A 186 -33.97 8.08 -27.16
C ILE A 186 -35.16 8.13 -28.11
N GLY A 187 -34.98 8.76 -29.25
CA GLY A 187 -36.05 8.98 -30.25
C GLY A 187 -36.69 10.36 -30.20
N ASP A 188 -36.56 11.11 -29.11
CA ASP A 188 -37.01 12.51 -29.02
C ASP A 188 -35.88 13.45 -29.51
N PRO A 189 -36.21 14.48 -30.29
CA PRO A 189 -35.22 15.46 -30.75
C PRO A 189 -34.84 16.49 -29.68
N THR A 190 -35.61 16.65 -28.61
CA THR A 190 -35.49 17.73 -27.64
C THR A 190 -34.44 17.41 -26.57
N TRP A 191 -33.45 18.27 -26.46
CA TRP A 191 -32.43 18.20 -25.39
C TRP A 191 -32.86 19.07 -24.19
N SER A 192 -32.65 18.53 -23.00
CA SER A 192 -32.79 19.23 -21.72
C SER A 192 -31.42 19.47 -21.10
N ASP A 193 -31.15 20.69 -20.68
CA ASP A 193 -29.95 21.06 -19.96
C ASP A 193 -29.98 20.48 -18.53
N VAL A 194 -28.94 19.75 -18.17
CA VAL A 194 -28.75 19.12 -16.84
C VAL A 194 -27.40 19.51 -16.21
N SER A 195 -26.75 20.51 -16.78
CA SER A 195 -25.49 21.04 -16.23
C SER A 195 -25.65 21.49 -14.76
N GLY A 196 -24.53 21.57 -14.02
CA GLY A 196 -24.55 21.90 -12.59
C GLY A 196 -25.18 20.81 -11.71
N GLY A 197 -25.08 19.57 -12.11
CA GLY A 197 -25.52 18.42 -11.31
C GLY A 197 -27.02 18.15 -11.29
N ARG A 198 -27.78 18.69 -12.25
CA ARG A 198 -29.26 18.53 -12.34
C ARG A 198 -29.69 17.24 -13.02
N ILE A 199 -28.76 16.39 -13.43
CA ILE A 199 -29.09 15.08 -14.01
C ILE A 199 -29.80 14.18 -12.99
N ASP A 200 -30.75 13.35 -13.44
CA ASP A 200 -31.36 12.32 -12.60
C ASP A 200 -30.40 11.14 -12.41
N PRO A 201 -29.83 10.91 -11.19
CA PRO A 201 -28.87 9.85 -10.98
C PRO A 201 -29.48 8.45 -10.92
N THR A 202 -30.84 8.32 -10.95
CA THR A 202 -31.50 7.04 -10.70
C THR A 202 -31.64 6.13 -11.91
N ARG A 203 -30.93 6.43 -13.00
CA ARG A 203 -30.93 5.65 -14.25
C ARG A 203 -29.64 5.75 -15.01
N PRO A 204 -29.30 4.78 -15.88
CA PRO A 204 -28.14 4.84 -16.77
C PRO A 204 -28.47 5.69 -18.02
N TYR A 205 -27.41 6.22 -18.63
CA TYR A 205 -27.49 7.04 -19.83
C TYR A 205 -26.59 6.49 -20.93
N LEU A 206 -27.00 6.60 -22.19
CA LEU A 206 -26.22 6.19 -23.34
C LEU A 206 -25.49 7.38 -23.95
N LEU A 207 -24.18 7.33 -24.06
CA LEU A 207 -23.39 8.28 -24.81
C LEU A 207 -23.08 7.73 -26.20
N ARG A 208 -23.28 8.55 -27.25
CA ARG A 208 -22.81 8.28 -28.60
C ARG A 208 -21.47 8.94 -28.82
N LEU A 209 -20.50 8.17 -29.21
CA LEU A 209 -19.11 8.58 -29.35
C LEU A 209 -18.81 9.03 -30.80
N PRO A 210 -17.76 9.84 -31.02
CA PRO A 210 -17.35 10.32 -32.34
C PRO A 210 -17.05 9.19 -33.34
N SER A 211 -16.50 8.06 -32.88
CA SER A 211 -16.28 6.85 -33.72
C SER A 211 -17.55 6.16 -34.20
N GLY A 212 -18.72 6.54 -33.67
CA GLY A 212 -19.99 5.83 -33.85
C GLY A 212 -20.25 4.73 -32.82
N GLN A 213 -19.29 4.42 -31.97
CA GLN A 213 -19.48 3.50 -30.85
C GLN A 213 -20.38 4.11 -29.76
N ARG A 214 -20.62 3.35 -28.70
CA ARG A 214 -21.51 3.75 -27.61
C ARG A 214 -20.95 3.24 -26.30
N ILE A 215 -21.07 4.04 -25.25
CA ILE A 215 -20.77 3.66 -23.87
C ILE A 215 -21.90 4.08 -22.94
N THR A 216 -22.14 3.33 -21.89
CA THR A 216 -23.12 3.70 -20.86
C THR A 216 -22.45 4.50 -19.75
N LEU A 217 -23.08 5.57 -19.29
CA LEU A 217 -22.63 6.39 -18.19
C LEU A 217 -23.62 6.30 -17.03
N PHE A 218 -23.08 6.12 -15.83
CA PHE A 218 -23.78 6.24 -14.57
C PHE A 218 -23.35 7.51 -13.86
N PHE A 219 -24.28 8.33 -13.39
CA PHE A 219 -23.99 9.53 -12.61
C PHE A 219 -24.44 9.32 -11.18
N TYR A 220 -23.48 9.23 -10.24
CA TYR A 220 -23.81 8.92 -8.85
C TYR A 220 -24.59 10.03 -8.14
N ASP A 221 -25.30 9.71 -7.05
CA ASP A 221 -25.96 10.69 -6.20
C ASP A 221 -24.91 11.51 -5.44
N GLY A 222 -24.65 12.73 -5.92
CA GLY A 222 -23.63 13.62 -5.38
C GLY A 222 -23.89 14.02 -3.92
N PRO A 223 -25.08 14.48 -3.55
CA PRO A 223 -25.42 14.82 -2.17
C PRO A 223 -25.23 13.69 -1.16
N ILE A 224 -25.61 12.46 -1.50
CA ILE A 224 -25.42 11.32 -0.59
C ILE A 224 -23.95 10.92 -0.52
N SER A 225 -23.23 10.88 -1.66
CA SER A 225 -21.80 10.58 -1.70
C SER A 225 -21.01 11.58 -0.84
N ARG A 226 -21.33 12.86 -0.93
CA ARG A 226 -20.73 13.90 -0.10
C ARG A 226 -21.02 13.72 1.39
N ALA A 227 -22.26 13.37 1.74
CA ALA A 227 -22.63 13.13 3.13
C ALA A 227 -21.88 11.93 3.73
N VAL A 228 -21.68 10.87 2.95
CA VAL A 228 -20.86 9.70 3.33
C VAL A 228 -19.39 10.10 3.53
N ALA A 229 -18.81 10.85 2.59
CA ALA A 229 -17.39 11.16 2.61
C ALA A 229 -17.01 12.26 3.63
N PHE A 230 -17.88 13.29 3.83
CA PHE A 230 -17.46 14.52 4.52
C PHE A 230 -18.43 15.01 5.62
N GLU A 231 -19.65 14.47 5.73
CA GLU A 231 -20.66 15.02 6.63
C GLU A 231 -21.02 14.06 7.79
N GLY A 232 -20.18 13.03 8.02
CA GLY A 232 -20.31 12.12 9.16
C GLY A 232 -21.45 11.12 9.09
N LEU A 233 -22.01 10.87 7.91
CA LEU A 233 -23.11 9.92 7.74
C LEU A 233 -22.75 8.49 8.18
N LEU A 234 -21.46 8.11 8.12
CA LEU A 234 -20.95 6.80 8.53
C LEU A 234 -20.84 6.59 10.06
N THR A 235 -21.30 7.54 10.86
CA THR A 235 -21.32 7.36 12.32
C THR A 235 -22.33 6.31 12.80
N MET A 236 -23.40 6.06 12.03
CA MET A 236 -24.41 5.05 12.31
C MET A 236 -24.92 4.42 11.01
N GLY A 237 -24.93 3.09 10.97
CA GLY A 237 -25.38 2.35 9.77
C GLY A 237 -26.85 2.55 9.43
N GLU A 238 -27.73 2.79 10.45
CA GLU A 238 -29.13 3.15 10.26
C GLU A 238 -29.29 4.44 9.46
N HIS A 239 -28.51 5.46 9.78
CA HIS A 239 -28.53 6.73 9.06
C HIS A 239 -28.14 6.58 7.60
N VAL A 240 -27.15 5.71 7.31
CA VAL A 240 -26.74 5.38 5.93
C VAL A 240 -27.91 4.72 5.19
N ALA A 241 -28.54 3.72 5.79
CA ALA A 241 -29.68 3.01 5.18
C ALA A 241 -30.84 3.95 4.91
N ASP A 242 -31.25 4.74 5.91
CA ASP A 242 -32.37 5.70 5.79
C ASP A 242 -32.08 6.76 4.71
N ARG A 243 -30.84 7.25 4.63
CA ARG A 243 -30.44 8.25 3.64
C ARG A 243 -30.49 7.69 2.22
N LEU A 244 -30.02 6.46 1.99
CA LEU A 244 -30.12 5.78 0.71
C LEU A 244 -31.58 5.52 0.32
N LEU A 245 -32.42 5.01 1.24
CA LEU A 245 -33.82 4.73 1.01
C LEU A 245 -34.63 6.00 0.74
N SER A 246 -34.27 7.13 1.38
CA SER A 246 -34.95 8.42 1.19
C SER A 246 -34.84 9.00 -0.23
N ALA A 247 -33.84 8.55 -0.99
CA ALA A 247 -33.65 8.95 -2.40
C ALA A 247 -34.55 8.18 -3.36
N LEU A 248 -35.21 7.10 -2.92
CA LEU A 248 -36.22 6.37 -3.68
C LEU A 248 -37.57 7.10 -3.63
N SER A 249 -38.26 7.16 -4.76
CA SER A 249 -39.58 7.83 -4.86
C SER A 249 -40.65 6.89 -5.37
N ALA A 250 -41.82 6.94 -4.75
CA ALA A 250 -43.00 6.21 -5.22
C ALA A 250 -43.61 6.81 -6.51
N GLU A 251 -43.29 8.07 -6.81
CA GLU A 251 -43.82 8.78 -7.98
C GLU A 251 -43.09 8.43 -9.28
N ARG A 252 -41.87 7.88 -9.18
CA ARG A 252 -41.09 7.49 -10.36
C ARG A 252 -41.68 6.24 -11.01
N THR A 253 -41.81 6.28 -12.33
CA THR A 253 -42.45 5.23 -13.16
C THR A 253 -41.44 4.30 -13.84
N TRP A 254 -40.15 4.35 -13.45
CA TRP A 254 -39.07 3.52 -13.97
C TRP A 254 -38.37 2.77 -12.85
N PRO A 255 -37.66 1.67 -13.12
CA PRO A 255 -36.77 1.02 -12.15
C PRO A 255 -35.72 2.00 -11.68
N GLN A 256 -35.62 2.19 -10.36
CA GLN A 256 -34.76 3.22 -9.77
C GLN A 256 -33.48 2.61 -9.25
N LEU A 257 -32.33 3.19 -9.61
CA LEU A 257 -31.06 2.90 -9.05
C LEU A 257 -30.60 4.07 -8.16
N VAL A 258 -30.58 3.91 -6.85
CA VAL A 258 -29.86 4.83 -5.97
C VAL A 258 -28.43 4.32 -5.84
N HIS A 259 -27.46 5.11 -6.29
CA HIS A 259 -26.06 4.71 -6.23
C HIS A 259 -25.16 5.87 -5.83
N ILE A 260 -24.14 5.54 -5.08
CA ILE A 260 -23.14 6.48 -4.59
C ILE A 260 -21.74 6.01 -5.00
N ALA A 261 -20.79 6.94 -5.07
CA ALA A 261 -19.37 6.66 -5.27
C ALA A 261 -18.55 7.55 -4.35
N THR A 262 -17.60 6.94 -3.66
CA THR A 262 -16.64 7.61 -2.76
C THR A 262 -15.29 6.93 -2.87
N ASP A 263 -14.24 7.57 -2.34
CA ASP A 263 -13.00 6.85 -2.04
C ASP A 263 -13.32 5.67 -1.14
N GLY A 264 -12.73 4.52 -1.42
CA GLY A 264 -12.93 3.30 -0.64
C GLY A 264 -12.36 3.42 0.77
N GLU A 265 -11.30 4.21 0.93
CA GLU A 265 -10.67 4.52 2.21
C GLU A 265 -11.58 5.29 3.17
N THR A 266 -12.66 5.85 2.67
CA THR A 266 -13.77 6.40 3.46
C THR A 266 -14.35 5.37 4.43
N TYR A 267 -14.39 4.09 4.02
CA TYR A 267 -14.92 2.99 4.81
C TYR A 267 -13.86 2.32 5.70
N GLY A 268 -13.23 3.09 6.58
CA GLY A 268 -12.26 2.58 7.55
C GLY A 268 -11.17 3.58 7.91
N HIS A 269 -10.41 4.06 6.93
CA HIS A 269 -9.30 4.99 7.18
C HIS A 269 -9.77 6.42 7.46
N HIS A 270 -10.58 7.02 6.58
CA HIS A 270 -11.10 8.37 6.79
C HIS A 270 -12.15 8.42 7.90
N HIS A 271 -12.98 7.39 8.01
CA HIS A 271 -13.98 7.23 9.06
C HIS A 271 -13.81 5.88 9.74
N ARG A 272 -13.24 5.90 10.94
CA ARG A 272 -13.03 4.68 11.73
C ARG A 272 -14.35 3.93 11.91
N HIS A 273 -14.35 2.61 11.66
CA HIS A 273 -15.53 1.75 11.65
C HIS A 273 -16.57 2.07 10.58
N GLY A 274 -16.21 2.86 9.56
CA GLY A 274 -17.07 3.13 8.42
C GLY A 274 -17.44 1.87 7.62
N ASP A 275 -16.59 0.85 7.62
CA ASP A 275 -16.84 -0.48 7.09
C ASP A 275 -18.03 -1.17 7.79
N MET A 276 -18.13 -1.02 9.11
CA MET A 276 -19.23 -1.60 9.91
C MET A 276 -20.54 -0.88 9.66
N ALA A 277 -20.53 0.45 9.52
CA ALA A 277 -21.73 1.21 9.16
C ALA A 277 -22.25 0.83 7.78
N LEU A 278 -21.32 0.64 6.81
CA LEU A 278 -21.62 0.14 5.48
C LEU A 278 -22.23 -1.28 5.55
N ALA A 279 -21.58 -2.20 6.25
CA ALA A 279 -22.02 -3.57 6.42
C ALA A 279 -23.44 -3.65 7.02
N TYR A 280 -23.68 -2.88 8.08
CA TYR A 280 -24.98 -2.81 8.72
C TYR A 280 -26.07 -2.28 7.77
N ALA A 281 -25.80 -1.18 7.07
CA ALA A 281 -26.75 -0.58 6.13
C ALA A 281 -27.14 -1.55 5.01
N LEU A 282 -26.17 -2.25 4.43
CA LEU A 282 -26.42 -3.24 3.38
C LEU A 282 -27.20 -4.43 3.89
N ASP A 283 -26.84 -4.96 5.07
CA ASP A 283 -27.54 -6.09 5.67
C ASP A 283 -28.97 -5.71 6.09
N TYR A 284 -29.18 -4.52 6.64
CA TYR A 284 -30.49 -4.01 7.04
C TYR A 284 -31.43 -3.85 5.84
N ILE A 285 -30.92 -3.27 4.74
CA ILE A 285 -31.71 -3.07 3.51
C ILE A 285 -32.11 -4.40 2.89
N ASP A 286 -31.16 -5.34 2.79
CA ASP A 286 -31.37 -6.66 2.17
C ASP A 286 -32.28 -7.55 3.02
N SER A 287 -31.97 -7.69 4.32
CA SER A 287 -32.71 -8.57 5.24
C SER A 287 -34.15 -8.13 5.48
N ASN A 288 -34.46 -6.83 5.35
CA ASN A 288 -35.80 -6.29 5.48
C ASN A 288 -36.51 -6.09 4.12
N TYR A 289 -35.91 -6.51 3.00
CA TYR A 289 -36.46 -6.38 1.64
C TYR A 289 -36.89 -4.95 1.26
N LEU A 290 -36.14 -3.93 1.74
CA LEU A 290 -36.49 -2.52 1.53
C LEU A 290 -36.13 -2.04 0.12
N ALA A 291 -35.05 -2.56 -0.44
CA ALA A 291 -34.61 -2.42 -1.82
C ALA A 291 -33.71 -3.62 -2.18
N ARG A 292 -33.42 -3.81 -3.46
CA ARG A 292 -32.51 -4.86 -3.94
C ARG A 292 -31.11 -4.29 -4.03
N LEU A 293 -30.13 -4.96 -3.44
CA LEU A 293 -28.73 -4.68 -3.71
C LEU A 293 -28.41 -5.14 -5.14
N THR A 294 -27.56 -4.39 -5.82
CA THR A 294 -27.13 -4.69 -7.19
C THR A 294 -25.72 -4.14 -7.45
N ASN A 295 -25.10 -4.58 -8.54
CA ASN A 295 -23.95 -3.89 -9.14
C ASN A 295 -24.32 -3.31 -10.51
N TYR A 296 -23.43 -2.52 -11.09
CA TYR A 296 -23.72 -1.81 -12.35
C TYR A 296 -23.92 -2.77 -13.53
N GLY A 297 -23.17 -3.89 -13.57
CA GLY A 297 -23.33 -4.90 -14.64
C GLY A 297 -24.72 -5.52 -14.64
N GLU A 298 -25.17 -6.00 -13.49
CA GLU A 298 -26.50 -6.60 -13.32
C GLU A 298 -27.63 -5.59 -13.64
N TYR A 299 -27.48 -4.37 -13.11
CA TYR A 299 -28.50 -3.34 -13.37
C TYR A 299 -28.59 -3.00 -14.87
N LEU A 300 -27.46 -2.86 -15.54
CA LEU A 300 -27.40 -2.55 -16.97
C LEU A 300 -27.95 -3.67 -17.86
N GLU A 301 -27.77 -4.93 -17.46
CA GLU A 301 -28.38 -6.05 -18.17
C GLU A 301 -29.89 -6.03 -18.07
N LYS A 302 -30.44 -5.79 -16.87
CA LYS A 302 -31.90 -5.76 -16.61
C LYS A 302 -32.57 -4.51 -17.15
N HIS A 303 -31.88 -3.37 -17.12
CA HIS A 303 -32.45 -2.05 -17.40
C HIS A 303 -31.58 -1.24 -18.36
N ARG A 304 -31.85 -1.36 -19.65
CA ARG A 304 -31.13 -0.63 -20.69
C ARG A 304 -31.35 0.87 -20.61
N PRO A 305 -30.36 1.71 -20.98
CA PRO A 305 -30.53 3.15 -21.05
C PRO A 305 -31.67 3.58 -21.96
N THR A 306 -32.51 4.49 -21.47
CA THR A 306 -33.66 5.07 -22.23
C THR A 306 -33.37 6.50 -22.66
N HIS A 307 -32.28 7.09 -22.18
CA HIS A 307 -31.89 8.47 -22.45
C HIS A 307 -30.49 8.52 -23.06
N LEU A 308 -30.27 9.48 -23.94
CA LEU A 308 -28.97 9.91 -24.40
C LEU A 308 -28.44 10.99 -23.46
N VAL A 309 -27.15 11.08 -23.32
CA VAL A 309 -26.44 12.14 -22.56
C VAL A 309 -25.30 12.70 -23.39
N GLU A 310 -24.97 13.97 -23.17
CA GLU A 310 -23.72 14.61 -23.52
C GLU A 310 -23.02 15.06 -22.26
N ILE A 311 -21.69 14.98 -22.23
CA ILE A 311 -20.85 15.32 -21.09
C ILE A 311 -20.22 16.70 -21.25
N ILE A 312 -19.69 17.23 -20.16
CA ILE A 312 -18.75 18.35 -20.14
C ILE A 312 -17.34 17.76 -20.11
N GLU A 313 -16.62 17.92 -21.20
CA GLU A 313 -15.27 17.36 -21.34
C GLU A 313 -14.25 18.07 -20.44
N ASN A 314 -13.14 17.38 -20.14
CA ASN A 314 -12.06 17.88 -19.28
C ASN A 314 -12.57 18.28 -17.89
N THR A 315 -13.44 17.46 -17.32
CA THR A 315 -13.98 17.60 -15.98
C THR A 315 -13.63 16.41 -15.12
N SER A 316 -13.62 16.55 -13.79
CA SER A 316 -13.34 15.54 -12.79
C SER A 316 -14.23 15.73 -11.56
N TRP A 317 -14.23 14.78 -10.61
CA TRP A 317 -15.06 14.89 -9.41
C TRP A 317 -14.42 15.76 -8.31
N SER A 318 -13.10 15.97 -8.33
CA SER A 318 -12.32 16.58 -7.25
C SER A 318 -11.71 17.94 -7.60
N CYS A 319 -12.05 18.50 -8.79
CA CYS A 319 -11.61 19.84 -9.17
C CYS A 319 -12.76 20.63 -9.81
N ASP A 320 -13.18 21.71 -9.18
CA ASP A 320 -14.24 22.60 -9.70
C ASP A 320 -13.87 23.28 -11.02
N HIS A 321 -12.57 23.28 -11.38
CA HIS A 321 -12.02 23.84 -12.62
C HIS A 321 -11.76 22.76 -13.68
N GLY A 322 -12.37 21.60 -13.54
CA GLY A 322 -12.25 20.50 -14.48
C GLY A 322 -11.08 19.56 -14.17
N ILE A 323 -10.01 19.63 -14.97
CA ILE A 323 -8.79 18.85 -14.79
C ILE A 323 -7.57 19.74 -14.46
N GLU A 324 -7.82 21.01 -14.13
CA GLU A 324 -6.76 22.00 -13.94
C GLU A 324 -5.87 21.70 -12.72
N ARG A 325 -6.37 20.96 -11.72
CA ARG A 325 -5.57 20.50 -10.57
C ARG A 325 -4.27 19.83 -11.00
N TRP A 326 -4.27 19.12 -12.12
CA TRP A 326 -3.14 18.32 -12.57
C TRP A 326 -2.26 19.00 -13.61
N ARG A 327 -2.50 20.28 -13.91
CA ARG A 327 -1.70 21.03 -14.87
C ARG A 327 -1.56 22.53 -14.61
N SER A 328 -2.32 23.10 -13.69
CA SER A 328 -2.30 24.55 -13.46
C SER A 328 -2.58 24.95 -12.02
N ASP A 329 -2.37 26.22 -11.73
CA ASP A 329 -2.73 26.86 -10.47
C ASP A 329 -4.23 27.16 -10.46
N CYS A 330 -5.03 26.17 -10.16
CA CYS A 330 -6.49 26.30 -10.14
C CYS A 330 -7.04 26.81 -8.80
N GLY A 331 -6.21 26.91 -7.75
CA GLY A 331 -6.64 27.32 -6.42
C GLY A 331 -7.36 26.25 -5.61
N CYS A 332 -7.50 25.00 -6.11
CA CYS A 332 -8.07 23.90 -5.34
C CYS A 332 -7.08 23.40 -4.28
N HIS A 333 -7.46 23.51 -3.00
CA HIS A 333 -6.70 23.06 -1.84
C HIS A 333 -7.12 21.69 -1.35
N SER A 334 -6.20 20.97 -0.67
CA SER A 334 -6.42 19.70 -0.01
C SER A 334 -6.20 19.76 1.52
N GLY A 335 -6.31 20.97 2.11
CA GLY A 335 -6.19 21.23 3.55
C GLY A 335 -4.86 21.81 3.99
N GLY A 336 -3.98 22.19 3.06
CA GLY A 336 -2.76 22.94 3.36
C GLY A 336 -3.03 24.36 3.87
N PRO A 337 -1.98 25.07 4.37
CA PRO A 337 -2.09 26.46 4.80
C PRO A 337 -2.74 27.34 3.72
N PRO A 338 -3.62 28.28 4.10
CA PRO A 338 -4.37 29.11 3.13
C PRO A 338 -3.49 29.99 2.22
N GLU A 339 -2.26 30.32 2.67
CA GLU A 339 -1.28 31.10 1.93
C GLU A 339 -0.52 30.27 0.87
N TRP A 340 -0.65 28.97 0.87
CA TRP A 340 0.00 28.12 -0.11
C TRP A 340 -0.64 28.27 -1.49
N HIS A 341 0.17 28.30 -2.53
CA HIS A 341 -0.24 28.36 -3.93
C HIS A 341 0.10 27.06 -4.67
N GLN A 342 -0.53 26.86 -5.81
CA GLN A 342 -0.29 25.69 -6.66
C GLN A 342 0.39 26.05 -7.99
N THR A 343 1.10 27.17 -8.03
CA THR A 343 1.83 27.64 -9.23
C THR A 343 2.90 26.66 -9.70
N TRP A 344 3.38 25.78 -8.81
CA TRP A 344 4.34 24.71 -9.10
C TRP A 344 3.80 23.63 -10.04
N ARG A 345 2.47 23.47 -10.14
CA ARG A 345 1.83 22.41 -10.91
C ARG A 345 2.12 22.50 -12.41
N THR A 346 2.07 23.70 -12.98
CA THR A 346 2.37 23.90 -14.41
C THR A 346 3.83 23.59 -14.75
N PRO A 347 4.85 24.19 -14.10
CA PRO A 347 6.24 23.87 -14.40
C PRO A 347 6.61 22.40 -14.19
N LEU A 348 6.04 21.75 -13.17
CA LEU A 348 6.23 20.31 -12.97
C LEU A 348 5.70 19.53 -14.17
N ARG A 349 4.45 19.80 -14.59
CA ARG A 349 3.84 19.15 -15.77
C ARG A 349 4.69 19.35 -17.02
N GLU A 350 5.10 20.59 -17.30
CA GLU A 350 5.91 20.94 -18.47
C GLU A 350 7.28 20.26 -18.45
N ALA A 351 7.92 20.14 -17.27
CA ALA A 351 9.18 19.45 -17.12
C ALA A 351 9.07 17.96 -17.42
N LEU A 352 8.00 17.31 -16.93
CA LEU A 352 7.75 15.90 -17.17
C LEU A 352 7.32 15.63 -18.63
N ASP A 353 6.47 16.48 -19.20
CA ASP A 353 6.07 16.39 -20.60
C ASP A 353 7.28 16.53 -21.53
N TRP A 354 8.19 17.46 -21.24
CA TRP A 354 9.44 17.60 -21.98
C TRP A 354 10.29 16.32 -21.91
N LEU A 355 10.40 15.70 -20.73
CA LEU A 355 11.16 14.48 -20.55
C LEU A 355 10.56 13.34 -21.37
N ARG A 356 9.25 13.11 -21.26
CA ARG A 356 8.51 12.12 -22.05
C ARG A 356 8.71 12.33 -23.55
N ASP A 357 8.48 13.53 -24.05
CA ASP A 357 8.49 13.86 -25.47
C ASP A 357 9.89 13.83 -26.07
N THR A 358 10.92 14.12 -25.26
CA THR A 358 12.32 13.98 -25.63
C THR A 358 12.72 12.50 -25.75
N LEU A 359 12.23 11.63 -24.87
CA LEU A 359 12.64 10.24 -24.81
C LEU A 359 11.82 9.31 -25.75
N ALA A 360 10.60 9.67 -26.09
CA ALA A 360 9.74 8.83 -26.93
C ALA A 360 10.37 8.52 -28.31
N PRO A 361 10.88 9.49 -29.11
CA PRO A 361 11.52 9.20 -30.40
C PRO A 361 12.85 8.44 -30.25
N ARG A 362 13.59 8.66 -29.16
CA ARG A 362 14.83 7.92 -28.87
C ARG A 362 14.55 6.45 -28.58
N TYR A 363 13.53 6.20 -27.76
CA TYR A 363 13.02 4.86 -27.49
C TYR A 363 12.62 4.15 -28.78
N GLU A 364 11.76 4.79 -29.60
CA GLU A 364 11.27 4.23 -30.85
C GLU A 364 12.42 3.88 -31.81
N SER A 365 13.36 4.79 -32.00
CA SER A 365 14.55 4.58 -32.84
C SER A 365 15.41 3.40 -32.37
N ARG A 366 15.64 3.30 -31.03
CA ARG A 366 16.51 2.24 -30.49
C ARG A 366 15.83 0.88 -30.46
N VAL A 367 14.56 0.84 -30.06
CA VAL A 367 13.77 -0.40 -29.95
C VAL A 367 13.49 -1.01 -31.33
N SER A 368 13.24 -0.20 -32.37
CA SER A 368 12.99 -0.71 -33.75
C SER A 368 14.13 -1.53 -34.35
N GLN A 369 15.33 -1.43 -33.79
CA GLN A 369 16.47 -2.26 -34.17
C GLN A 369 16.39 -3.68 -33.56
N LEU A 370 15.63 -3.86 -32.49
CA LEU A 370 15.55 -5.06 -31.68
C LEU A 370 14.17 -5.72 -31.74
N LEU A 371 13.10 -4.92 -31.74
CA LEU A 371 11.71 -5.39 -31.75
C LEU A 371 10.98 -4.94 -33.02
N ARG A 372 9.99 -5.71 -33.43
CA ARG A 372 9.20 -5.52 -34.68
C ARG A 372 8.37 -4.23 -34.62
N ASP A 373 7.68 -4.00 -33.51
CA ASP A 373 6.88 -2.83 -33.27
C ASP A 373 7.14 -2.33 -31.82
N PRO A 374 7.74 -1.14 -31.65
CA PRO A 374 8.07 -0.58 -30.35
C PRO A 374 6.87 -0.40 -29.42
N TRP A 375 5.77 0.08 -29.99
CA TRP A 375 4.60 0.46 -29.20
C TRP A 375 3.71 -0.73 -28.87
N GLU A 376 3.60 -1.70 -29.77
CA GLU A 376 2.95 -2.97 -29.47
C GLU A 376 3.71 -3.76 -28.42
N ALA A 377 5.04 -3.78 -28.49
CA ALA A 377 5.86 -4.37 -27.44
C ALA A 377 5.66 -3.69 -26.08
N ARG A 378 5.59 -2.34 -26.02
CA ARG A 378 5.25 -1.63 -24.81
C ARG A 378 3.86 -2.02 -24.29
N ASN A 379 2.88 -2.11 -25.16
CA ASN A 379 1.52 -2.50 -24.80
C ASN A 379 1.44 -3.90 -24.20
N ASP A 380 2.22 -4.85 -24.73
CA ASP A 380 2.26 -6.23 -24.21
C ASP A 380 3.19 -6.42 -23.01
N TYR A 381 4.01 -5.41 -22.65
CA TYR A 381 4.97 -5.50 -21.55
C TYR A 381 4.32 -5.72 -20.20
N ILE A 382 3.03 -5.43 -20.04
CA ILE A 382 2.26 -5.77 -18.84
C ILE A 382 2.37 -7.26 -18.50
N SER A 383 2.49 -8.13 -19.47
CA SER A 383 2.68 -9.58 -19.26
C SER A 383 3.98 -9.91 -18.52
N VAL A 384 5.03 -9.10 -18.74
CA VAL A 384 6.30 -9.20 -18.01
C VAL A 384 6.22 -8.53 -16.63
N ILE A 385 5.49 -7.41 -16.50
CA ILE A 385 5.29 -6.74 -15.22
C ILE A 385 4.54 -7.67 -14.25
N LEU A 386 3.53 -8.40 -14.73
CA LEU A 386 2.73 -9.34 -13.94
C LEU A 386 3.46 -10.66 -13.63
N ASP A 387 4.37 -11.08 -14.51
CA ASP A 387 5.17 -12.29 -14.33
C ASP A 387 6.60 -12.08 -14.83
N ARG A 388 7.50 -11.73 -13.91
CA ARG A 388 8.93 -11.50 -14.20
C ARG A 388 9.77 -12.78 -14.26
N SER A 389 9.15 -13.95 -14.31
CA SER A 389 9.84 -15.23 -14.46
C SER A 389 10.70 -15.27 -15.73
N PRO A 390 11.80 -16.04 -15.75
CA PRO A 390 12.59 -16.27 -16.95
C PRO A 390 11.77 -16.69 -18.16
N ALA A 391 10.83 -17.60 -17.96
CA ALA A 391 9.98 -18.13 -19.03
C ALA A 391 9.03 -17.07 -19.62
N SER A 392 8.50 -16.17 -18.79
CA SER A 392 7.64 -15.07 -19.26
C SER A 392 8.43 -14.08 -20.11
N VAL A 393 9.60 -13.65 -19.65
CA VAL A 393 10.46 -12.73 -20.39
C VAL A 393 10.96 -13.36 -21.73
N GLU A 394 11.36 -14.63 -21.71
CA GLU A 394 11.78 -15.32 -22.93
C GLU A 394 10.65 -15.41 -23.96
N ARG A 395 9.45 -15.70 -23.51
CA ARG A 395 8.23 -15.75 -24.34
C ARG A 395 7.93 -14.37 -24.94
N PHE A 396 7.98 -13.32 -24.13
CA PHE A 396 7.79 -11.94 -24.56
C PHE A 396 8.84 -11.53 -25.62
N VAL A 397 10.12 -11.78 -25.34
CA VAL A 397 11.20 -11.48 -26.29
C VAL A 397 11.04 -12.28 -27.59
N ALA A 398 10.71 -13.56 -27.52
CA ALA A 398 10.48 -14.39 -28.72
C ALA A 398 9.31 -13.87 -29.57
N GLN A 399 8.25 -13.37 -28.95
CA GLN A 399 7.09 -12.82 -29.65
C GLN A 399 7.41 -11.51 -30.38
N HIS A 400 8.17 -10.61 -29.76
CA HIS A 400 8.36 -9.24 -30.28
C HIS A 400 9.67 -9.01 -31.00
N ALA A 401 10.70 -9.83 -30.81
CA ALA A 401 12.03 -9.63 -31.38
C ALA A 401 12.05 -9.79 -32.89
N VAL A 402 12.82 -8.95 -33.61
CA VAL A 402 13.06 -9.07 -35.04
C VAL A 402 13.89 -10.30 -35.40
N ARG A 403 14.70 -10.80 -34.47
CA ARG A 403 15.60 -11.98 -34.58
C ARG A 403 15.81 -12.57 -33.19
N LYS A 404 16.49 -13.70 -33.08
CA LYS A 404 16.95 -14.21 -31.79
C LYS A 404 17.95 -13.19 -31.18
N LEU A 405 17.64 -12.61 -30.04
CA LEU A 405 18.48 -11.62 -29.37
C LEU A 405 19.52 -12.29 -28.47
N PRO A 406 20.77 -11.85 -28.51
CA PRO A 406 21.74 -12.19 -27.47
C PRO A 406 21.36 -11.57 -26.14
N GLU A 407 21.93 -12.05 -25.03
CA GLU A 407 21.59 -11.62 -23.67
C GLU A 407 21.73 -10.10 -23.47
N ALA A 408 22.79 -9.48 -23.97
CA ALA A 408 22.99 -8.04 -23.89
C ALA A 408 21.87 -7.22 -24.58
N ASP A 409 21.39 -7.71 -25.73
CA ASP A 409 20.27 -7.08 -26.43
C ASP A 409 18.94 -7.29 -25.67
N GLN A 410 18.75 -8.44 -25.00
CA GLN A 410 17.59 -8.69 -24.14
C GLN A 410 17.57 -7.74 -22.94
N ILE A 411 18.70 -7.55 -22.27
CA ILE A 411 18.87 -6.57 -21.19
C ILE A 411 18.52 -5.17 -21.71
N THR A 412 19.02 -4.80 -22.87
CA THR A 412 18.72 -3.50 -23.50
C THR A 412 17.22 -3.33 -23.76
N VAL A 413 16.53 -4.37 -24.24
CA VAL A 413 15.06 -4.35 -24.43
C VAL A 413 14.34 -4.13 -23.11
N LEU A 414 14.70 -4.86 -22.06
CA LEU A 414 14.07 -4.70 -20.76
C LEU A 414 14.31 -3.29 -20.19
N LYS A 415 15.53 -2.76 -20.27
CA LYS A 415 15.84 -1.39 -19.83
C LYS A 415 15.02 -0.33 -20.61
N LEU A 416 14.83 -0.52 -21.91
CA LEU A 416 14.02 0.39 -22.74
C LEU A 416 12.53 0.33 -22.37
N LEU A 417 12.01 -0.85 -22.04
CA LEU A 417 10.62 -1.01 -21.62
C LEU A 417 10.37 -0.51 -20.19
N GLU A 418 11.32 -0.71 -19.29
CA GLU A 418 11.29 -0.10 -17.94
C GLU A 418 11.40 1.43 -18.02
N LEU A 419 12.19 1.98 -18.94
CA LEU A 419 12.19 3.42 -19.22
C LEU A 419 10.77 3.91 -19.53
N GLN A 420 10.04 3.22 -20.43
CA GLN A 420 8.67 3.58 -20.77
C GLN A 420 7.70 3.40 -19.58
N ARG A 421 7.89 2.37 -18.76
CA ARG A 421 7.10 2.17 -17.53
C ARG A 421 7.27 3.35 -16.57
N HIS A 422 8.49 3.78 -16.32
CA HIS A 422 8.76 4.92 -15.42
C HIS A 422 8.27 6.25 -15.99
N LEU A 423 8.35 6.47 -17.31
CA LEU A 423 7.77 7.63 -17.98
C LEU A 423 6.24 7.70 -17.87
N MET A 424 5.57 6.59 -17.60
CA MET A 424 4.13 6.59 -17.30
C MET A 424 3.86 6.74 -15.80
N LEU A 425 4.64 6.09 -14.94
CA LEU A 425 4.51 6.18 -13.49
C LEU A 425 4.68 7.61 -12.95
N MET A 426 5.54 8.43 -13.57
CA MET A 426 5.77 9.83 -13.17
C MET A 426 4.54 10.75 -13.34
N TYR A 427 3.42 10.23 -13.85
CA TYR A 427 2.15 10.96 -13.99
C TYR A 427 1.04 10.42 -13.07
N THR A 428 1.40 9.74 -12.01
CA THR A 428 0.44 9.32 -10.99
C THR A 428 -0.30 10.53 -10.44
N SER A 429 -1.64 10.50 -10.44
CA SER A 429 -2.48 11.69 -10.16
C SER A 429 -2.21 12.33 -8.80
N CYS A 430 -1.86 11.52 -7.79
CA CYS A 430 -1.56 11.99 -6.45
C CYS A 430 -0.39 12.96 -6.38
N GLY A 431 0.54 12.94 -7.35
CA GLY A 431 1.65 13.88 -7.41
C GLY A 431 1.25 15.34 -7.58
N TRP A 432 0.03 15.61 -8.05
CA TRP A 432 -0.54 16.98 -8.17
C TRP A 432 -1.73 17.24 -7.24
N PHE A 433 -2.21 16.23 -6.54
CA PHE A 433 -3.44 16.35 -5.76
C PHE A 433 -3.26 17.25 -4.54
N PHE A 434 -2.16 17.10 -3.82
CA PHE A 434 -1.85 17.84 -2.60
C PHE A 434 -1.30 19.24 -2.88
N ASP A 435 -1.11 20.03 -1.82
CA ASP A 435 -0.85 21.47 -1.94
C ASP A 435 0.64 21.82 -2.01
N GLU A 436 1.54 20.85 -1.78
CA GLU A 436 2.99 21.12 -1.67
C GLU A 436 3.83 20.16 -2.53
N LEU A 437 4.78 20.79 -3.26
CA LEU A 437 5.69 20.09 -4.18
C LEU A 437 6.62 19.06 -3.48
N SER A 438 6.98 19.29 -2.20
CA SER A 438 7.80 18.37 -1.41
C SER A 438 7.00 17.26 -0.74
N GLY A 439 5.69 17.16 -1.02
CA GLY A 439 4.84 16.04 -0.56
C GLY A 439 5.35 14.69 -1.03
N ILE A 440 5.11 13.65 -0.23
CA ILE A 440 5.64 12.30 -0.51
C ILE A 440 5.17 11.76 -1.86
N GLU A 441 3.98 12.12 -2.31
CA GLU A 441 3.40 11.67 -3.58
C GLU A 441 4.07 12.37 -4.77
N THR A 442 4.33 13.68 -4.68
CA THR A 442 5.05 14.43 -5.74
C THR A 442 6.51 14.00 -5.80
N VAL A 443 7.16 13.78 -4.65
CA VAL A 443 8.53 13.24 -4.58
C VAL A 443 8.59 11.85 -5.21
N GLN A 444 7.56 11.02 -5.06
CA GLN A 444 7.47 9.71 -5.70
C GLN A 444 7.46 9.84 -7.24
N ASP A 445 6.67 10.77 -7.79
CA ASP A 445 6.65 11.03 -9.24
C ASP A 445 8.01 11.53 -9.73
N LEU A 446 8.68 12.38 -8.95
CA LEU A 446 10.05 12.83 -9.25
C LEU A 446 11.08 11.68 -9.17
N GLN A 447 10.88 10.68 -8.30
CA GLN A 447 11.74 9.49 -8.25
C GLN A 447 11.57 8.64 -9.53
N TYR A 448 10.34 8.47 -10.03
CA TYR A 448 10.12 7.79 -11.31
C TYR A 448 10.74 8.53 -12.48
N ALA A 449 10.63 9.86 -12.50
CA ALA A 449 11.32 10.68 -13.50
C ALA A 449 12.85 10.55 -13.39
N GLY A 450 13.39 10.56 -12.19
CA GLY A 450 14.83 10.34 -11.94
C GLY A 450 15.31 8.98 -12.43
N ARG A 451 14.53 7.92 -12.21
CA ARG A 451 14.84 6.57 -12.73
C ARG A 451 14.78 6.53 -14.26
N ALA A 452 13.81 7.22 -14.86
CA ALA A 452 13.73 7.34 -16.32
C ALA A 452 14.94 8.08 -16.89
N VAL A 453 15.39 9.17 -16.27
CA VAL A 453 16.60 9.90 -16.67
C VAL A 453 17.83 9.00 -16.62
N GLU A 454 18.05 8.30 -15.51
CA GLU A 454 19.19 7.39 -15.35
C GLU A 454 19.20 6.28 -16.40
N LEU A 455 18.05 5.63 -16.62
CA LEU A 455 17.93 4.60 -17.66
C LEU A 455 18.22 5.16 -19.06
N ALA A 456 17.73 6.38 -19.34
CA ALA A 456 17.96 7.05 -20.61
C ALA A 456 19.43 7.42 -20.82
N GLU A 457 20.11 7.97 -19.83
CA GLU A 457 21.53 8.30 -19.90
C GLU A 457 22.39 7.03 -20.12
N ALA A 458 22.04 5.93 -19.43
CA ALA A 458 22.73 4.65 -19.62
C ALA A 458 22.47 4.03 -21.02
N LEU A 459 21.27 4.18 -21.59
CA LEU A 459 20.90 3.60 -22.88
C LEU A 459 21.36 4.42 -24.09
N PHE A 460 21.35 5.75 -23.96
CA PHE A 460 21.63 6.66 -25.09
C PHE A 460 22.98 7.35 -24.98
N CYS A 461 23.68 7.25 -23.85
CA CYS A 461 24.97 7.88 -23.59
C CYS A 461 24.95 9.41 -23.79
N GLU A 462 23.83 10.05 -23.44
CA GLU A 462 23.61 11.50 -23.56
C GLU A 462 23.21 12.06 -22.19
N PRO A 463 23.84 13.15 -21.70
CA PRO A 463 23.49 13.79 -20.44
C PRO A 463 22.12 14.49 -20.58
N LEU A 464 21.14 14.07 -19.79
CA LEU A 464 19.77 14.60 -19.81
C LEU A 464 19.41 15.31 -18.51
N GLU A 465 19.98 14.88 -17.40
CA GLU A 465 19.61 15.36 -16.08
C GLU A 465 19.73 16.86 -15.93
N ALA A 466 20.83 17.46 -16.38
CA ALA A 466 21.04 18.90 -16.28
C ALA A 466 19.94 19.69 -16.99
N SER A 467 19.61 19.30 -18.24
CA SER A 467 18.58 19.97 -19.03
C SER A 467 17.17 19.80 -18.47
N TRP A 468 16.91 18.70 -17.76
CA TRP A 468 15.65 18.45 -17.07
C TRP A 468 15.54 19.32 -15.79
N LEU A 469 16.61 19.37 -14.99
CA LEU A 469 16.68 20.19 -13.77
C LEU A 469 16.53 21.70 -14.05
N GLU A 470 17.05 22.20 -15.19
CA GLU A 470 16.83 23.58 -15.64
C GLU A 470 15.33 23.93 -15.82
N ARG A 471 14.49 22.94 -16.10
CA ARG A 471 13.03 23.12 -16.19
C ARG A 471 12.37 22.96 -14.84
N LEU A 472 12.80 21.98 -14.08
CA LEU A 472 12.24 21.66 -12.78
C LEU A 472 12.44 22.78 -11.75
N VAL A 473 13.50 23.61 -11.89
CA VAL A 473 13.73 24.79 -11.03
C VAL A 473 12.58 25.80 -11.07
N GLN A 474 11.77 25.82 -12.12
CA GLN A 474 10.61 26.71 -12.22
C GLN A 474 9.45 26.31 -11.30
N ALA A 475 9.40 25.07 -10.84
CA ALA A 475 8.42 24.59 -9.87
C ALA A 475 8.84 25.05 -8.46
N GLN A 476 8.18 26.08 -7.93
CA GLN A 476 8.52 26.69 -6.66
C GLN A 476 7.75 26.05 -5.50
N SER A 477 8.46 25.66 -4.44
CA SER A 477 7.86 25.13 -3.21
C SER A 477 7.26 26.25 -2.36
N ASN A 478 6.17 25.95 -1.66
CA ASN A 478 5.61 26.82 -0.62
C ASN A 478 6.46 26.82 0.67
N ILE A 479 7.34 25.84 0.82
CA ILE A 479 8.23 25.72 1.99
C ILE A 479 9.60 26.30 1.61
N ALA A 480 9.95 27.42 2.23
CA ALA A 480 11.16 28.20 1.89
C ALA A 480 12.46 27.37 2.00
N GLU A 481 12.51 26.38 2.88
CA GLU A 481 13.65 25.45 3.03
C GLU A 481 13.87 24.62 1.75
N TYR A 482 12.81 24.20 1.09
CA TYR A 482 12.88 23.33 -0.09
C TYR A 482 12.97 24.11 -1.41
N ARG A 483 12.81 25.43 -1.41
CA ARG A 483 13.00 26.35 -2.53
C ARG A 483 12.19 25.98 -3.76
N ASP A 484 12.67 25.00 -4.54
CA ASP A 484 12.16 24.63 -5.87
C ASP A 484 12.31 23.12 -6.14
N GLY A 485 11.74 22.67 -7.25
CA GLY A 485 11.78 21.26 -7.64
C GLY A 485 13.17 20.70 -7.83
N THR A 486 14.16 21.50 -8.26
CA THR A 486 15.55 21.05 -8.38
C THR A 486 16.15 20.78 -7.00
N HIS A 487 15.89 21.65 -6.02
CA HIS A 487 16.36 21.44 -4.66
C HIS A 487 15.69 20.22 -4.01
N ILE A 488 14.38 20.05 -4.22
CA ILE A 488 13.62 18.87 -3.78
C ILE A 488 14.19 17.58 -4.40
N TYR A 489 14.49 17.61 -5.70
CA TYR A 489 15.12 16.47 -6.37
C TYR A 489 16.49 16.12 -5.77
N GLN A 490 17.34 17.11 -5.52
CA GLN A 490 18.64 16.87 -4.89
C GLN A 490 18.52 16.35 -3.45
N THR A 491 17.51 16.80 -2.72
CA THR A 491 17.32 16.47 -1.30
C THR A 491 16.67 15.09 -1.10
N PHE A 492 15.69 14.73 -1.92
CA PHE A 492 14.87 13.52 -1.71
C PHE A 492 15.05 12.45 -2.78
N VAL A 493 15.32 12.81 -4.03
CA VAL A 493 15.43 11.84 -5.12
C VAL A 493 16.86 11.32 -5.26
N LYS A 494 17.85 12.20 -5.32
CA LYS A 494 19.26 11.78 -5.43
C LYS A 494 19.70 10.81 -4.33
N PRO A 495 19.39 11.01 -3.05
CA PRO A 495 19.73 10.05 -2.00
C PRO A 495 18.97 8.72 -2.10
N ALA A 496 17.84 8.68 -2.79
CA ALA A 496 17.07 7.45 -3.00
C ALA A 496 17.58 6.61 -4.18
N MET A 497 18.41 7.18 -5.07
CA MET A 497 19.02 6.47 -6.19
C MET A 497 19.97 5.37 -5.70
N VAL A 498 19.95 4.24 -6.38
CA VAL A 498 20.73 3.05 -5.99
C VAL A 498 21.50 2.53 -7.19
N ASP A 499 22.83 2.60 -7.11
CA ASP A 499 23.76 1.98 -8.05
C ASP A 499 24.21 0.58 -7.59
N TRP A 500 25.04 -0.08 -8.39
CA TRP A 500 25.57 -1.41 -8.09
C TRP A 500 26.42 -1.45 -6.82
N GLU A 501 27.24 -0.44 -6.62
CA GLU A 501 28.10 -0.30 -5.46
C GLU A 501 27.29 -0.14 -4.18
N ARG A 502 26.21 0.63 -4.21
CA ARG A 502 25.33 0.84 -3.05
C ARG A 502 24.52 -0.41 -2.70
N VAL A 503 24.02 -1.16 -3.71
CA VAL A 503 23.38 -2.46 -3.47
C VAL A 503 24.39 -3.45 -2.89
N GLY A 504 25.61 -3.48 -3.44
CA GLY A 504 26.72 -4.30 -2.95
C GLY A 504 27.15 -3.93 -1.53
N ALA A 505 27.15 -2.63 -1.20
CA ALA A 505 27.46 -2.15 0.14
C ALA A 505 26.38 -2.59 1.16
N HIS A 506 25.11 -2.51 0.77
CA HIS A 506 24.04 -3.05 1.60
C HIS A 506 24.25 -4.54 1.87
N TYR A 507 24.45 -5.37 0.82
CA TYR A 507 24.74 -6.80 0.97
C TYR A 507 25.94 -7.07 1.89
N ALA A 508 27.06 -6.37 1.65
CA ALA A 508 28.28 -6.60 2.39
C ALA A 508 28.17 -6.20 3.86
N VAL A 509 27.59 -5.05 4.17
CA VAL A 509 27.44 -4.57 5.56
C VAL A 509 26.40 -5.39 6.33
N SER A 510 25.25 -5.69 5.72
CA SER A 510 24.21 -6.51 6.38
C SER A 510 24.67 -7.94 6.66
N SER A 511 25.56 -8.51 5.82
CA SER A 511 26.14 -9.84 6.02
C SER A 511 27.06 -9.95 7.25
N LEU A 512 27.46 -8.82 7.88
CA LEU A 512 28.11 -8.82 9.20
C LEU A 512 27.17 -9.27 10.33
N PHE A 513 25.87 -9.00 10.17
CA PHE A 513 24.84 -9.17 11.20
C PHE A 513 23.90 -10.32 10.89
N GLU A 514 23.74 -10.69 9.61
CA GLU A 514 22.91 -11.78 9.14
C GLU A 514 23.72 -12.85 8.40
N GLU A 515 23.33 -14.11 8.56
CA GLU A 515 23.91 -15.21 7.79
C GLU A 515 23.09 -15.39 6.50
N TYR A 516 23.67 -14.96 5.38
CA TYR A 516 23.05 -15.14 4.08
C TYR A 516 23.40 -16.50 3.45
N PRO A 517 22.46 -17.18 2.78
CA PRO A 517 22.78 -18.33 1.94
C PRO A 517 23.66 -17.92 0.73
N GLU A 518 24.16 -18.91 -0.01
CA GLU A 518 24.99 -18.66 -1.21
C GLU A 518 24.24 -17.81 -2.26
N ARG A 519 22.94 -18.02 -2.38
CA ARG A 519 22.05 -17.20 -3.22
C ARG A 519 21.03 -16.49 -2.36
N THR A 520 21.08 -15.16 -2.38
CA THR A 520 20.26 -14.31 -1.52
C THR A 520 19.55 -13.25 -2.35
N ARG A 521 18.25 -13.07 -2.11
CA ARG A 521 17.49 -11.97 -2.70
C ARG A 521 17.45 -10.80 -1.73
N ILE A 522 17.83 -9.63 -2.23
CA ILE A 522 17.74 -8.35 -1.51
C ILE A 522 16.93 -7.39 -2.39
N TYR A 523 15.70 -7.14 -2.03
CA TYR A 523 14.76 -6.34 -2.81
C TYR A 523 14.64 -6.80 -4.28
N GLY A 524 14.85 -5.89 -5.22
CA GLY A 524 14.86 -6.15 -6.66
C GLY A 524 16.12 -6.84 -7.20
N TYR A 525 17.04 -7.29 -6.33
CA TYR A 525 18.33 -7.88 -6.74
C TYR A 525 18.53 -9.27 -6.16
N THR A 526 19.30 -10.09 -6.89
CA THR A 526 19.78 -11.41 -6.44
C THR A 526 21.28 -11.41 -6.39
N PHE A 527 21.84 -11.85 -5.27
CA PHE A 527 23.27 -12.02 -5.08
C PHE A 527 23.63 -13.50 -5.11
N ASP A 528 24.51 -13.88 -6.01
CA ASP A 528 25.18 -15.18 -6.02
C ASP A 528 26.59 -15.00 -5.44
N ARG A 529 26.84 -15.56 -4.25
CA ARG A 529 28.11 -15.44 -3.54
C ARG A 529 29.16 -16.31 -4.20
N GLU A 530 30.25 -15.69 -4.72
CA GLU A 530 31.37 -16.42 -5.36
C GLU A 530 32.50 -16.70 -4.40
N ASP A 531 32.81 -15.77 -3.49
CA ASP A 531 33.79 -15.95 -2.39
C ASP A 531 33.38 -15.09 -1.19
N TYR A 532 33.66 -15.59 0.02
CA TYR A 532 33.27 -14.91 1.24
C TYR A 532 34.12 -15.39 2.40
N GLN A 533 34.90 -14.50 2.96
CA GLN A 533 35.75 -14.78 4.11
C GLN A 533 35.34 -13.87 5.26
N ARG A 534 35.03 -14.49 6.41
CA ARG A 534 34.70 -13.78 7.64
C ARG A 534 35.74 -14.16 8.70
N VAL A 535 36.26 -13.15 9.36
CA VAL A 535 37.21 -13.29 10.48
C VAL A 535 36.67 -12.51 11.66
N ASP A 536 36.52 -13.16 12.80
CA ASP A 536 35.99 -12.57 14.03
C ASP A 536 37.12 -12.50 15.08
N ALA A 537 37.22 -11.35 15.77
CA ALA A 537 38.18 -11.11 16.86
C ALA A 537 37.49 -10.32 17.99
N GLY A 538 36.86 -11.01 18.93
CA GLY A 538 36.06 -10.40 19.99
C GLY A 538 34.84 -9.66 19.40
N LYS A 539 34.77 -8.33 19.67
CA LYS A 539 33.73 -7.48 19.06
C LYS A 539 34.05 -7.06 17.62
N ALA A 540 35.31 -7.20 17.19
CA ALA A 540 35.70 -6.81 15.85
C ALA A 540 35.43 -7.92 14.85
N LYS A 541 34.99 -7.56 13.64
CA LYS A 541 34.69 -8.48 12.54
C LYS A 541 35.20 -7.90 11.23
N LEU A 542 35.78 -8.77 10.41
CA LEU A 542 36.19 -8.45 9.05
C LEU A 542 35.43 -9.38 8.10
N ILE A 543 34.93 -8.83 7.04
CA ILE A 543 34.41 -9.58 5.89
C ILE A 543 35.13 -9.10 4.64
N VAL A 544 35.59 -10.03 3.82
CA VAL A 544 36.10 -9.76 2.48
C VAL A 544 35.49 -10.78 1.54
N GLY A 545 34.98 -10.33 0.39
CA GLY A 545 34.34 -11.23 -0.53
C GLY A 545 34.07 -10.66 -1.92
N ARG A 546 33.49 -11.50 -2.73
CA ARG A 546 32.93 -11.12 -4.04
C ARG A 546 31.63 -11.84 -4.30
N ALA A 547 30.75 -11.16 -5.04
CA ALA A 547 29.46 -11.71 -5.43
C ALA A 547 29.04 -11.20 -6.80
N LEU A 548 28.23 -11.97 -7.49
CA LEU A 548 27.53 -11.54 -8.70
C LEU A 548 26.16 -11.00 -8.28
N ALA A 549 25.96 -9.71 -8.45
CA ALA A 549 24.66 -9.07 -8.24
C ALA A 549 23.88 -9.01 -9.56
N THR A 550 22.64 -9.46 -9.59
CA THR A 550 21.77 -9.46 -10.77
C THR A 550 20.48 -8.73 -10.46
N SER A 551 20.11 -7.77 -11.30
CA SER A 551 18.78 -7.13 -11.25
C SER A 551 17.70 -8.12 -11.69
N ASN A 552 16.70 -8.35 -10.85
CA ASN A 552 15.55 -9.20 -11.19
C ASN A 552 14.62 -8.54 -12.22
N ILE A 553 14.78 -7.24 -12.45
CA ILE A 553 13.97 -6.44 -13.36
C ILE A 553 14.56 -6.40 -14.76
N THR A 554 15.81 -5.90 -14.87
CA THR A 554 16.49 -5.69 -16.15
C THR A 554 17.37 -6.87 -16.57
N ARG A 555 17.64 -7.80 -15.64
CA ARG A 555 18.57 -8.93 -15.77
C ARG A 555 20.04 -8.53 -16.02
N GLU A 556 20.32 -7.26 -15.90
CA GLU A 556 21.71 -6.78 -15.88
C GLU A 556 22.43 -7.33 -14.65
N SER A 557 23.69 -7.67 -14.79
CA SER A 557 24.49 -8.23 -13.69
C SER A 557 25.81 -7.47 -13.55
N ALA A 558 26.26 -7.32 -12.31
CA ALA A 558 27.57 -6.76 -11.97
C ALA A 558 28.29 -7.67 -10.98
N ARG A 559 29.54 -8.00 -11.28
CA ARG A 559 30.40 -8.69 -10.32
C ARG A 559 31.07 -7.66 -9.43
N LEU A 560 30.89 -7.77 -8.12
CA LEU A 560 31.34 -6.83 -7.11
C LEU A 560 32.37 -7.49 -6.18
N SER A 561 33.37 -6.71 -5.78
CA SER A 561 34.32 -7.05 -4.69
C SER A 561 34.06 -6.13 -3.52
N PHE A 562 34.11 -6.65 -2.32
CA PHE A 562 33.82 -5.86 -1.11
C PHE A 562 34.76 -6.25 0.05
N GLY A 563 34.95 -5.30 0.94
CA GLY A 563 35.61 -5.49 2.23
C GLY A 563 34.94 -4.65 3.28
N VAL A 564 34.58 -5.23 4.43
CA VAL A 564 33.89 -4.50 5.51
C VAL A 564 34.55 -4.84 6.83
N LEU A 565 34.94 -3.79 7.56
CA LEU A 565 35.55 -3.85 8.89
C LEU A 565 34.57 -3.26 9.91
N HIS A 566 34.16 -4.03 10.89
CA HIS A 566 33.43 -3.59 12.07
C HIS A 566 34.32 -3.70 13.28
N ILE A 567 34.53 -2.62 14.00
CA ILE A 567 35.46 -2.58 15.17
C ILE A 567 34.66 -2.66 16.48
N GLY A 568 33.34 -2.58 16.40
CA GLY A 568 32.43 -2.56 17.52
C GLY A 568 31.49 -1.36 17.44
N ASP A 569 30.35 -1.43 18.10
CA ASP A 569 29.31 -0.42 18.14
C ASP A 569 28.94 0.10 16.71
N GLN A 570 28.93 1.42 16.50
CA GLN A 570 28.61 2.04 15.21
C GLN A 570 29.80 2.13 14.23
N HIS A 571 30.99 1.65 14.59
CA HIS A 571 32.22 1.84 13.81
C HIS A 571 32.34 0.78 12.72
N ILE A 572 31.68 1.02 11.60
CA ILE A 572 31.73 0.22 10.38
C ILE A 572 32.38 1.02 9.27
N ASN A 573 33.44 0.43 8.67
CA ASN A 573 34.05 0.93 7.46
C ASN A 573 34.02 -0.17 6.40
N GLY A 574 33.42 0.11 5.27
CA GLY A 574 33.31 -0.83 4.17
C GLY A 574 33.65 -0.18 2.85
N GLY A 575 34.08 -0.97 1.91
CA GLY A 575 34.30 -0.57 0.53
C GLY A 575 33.72 -1.60 -0.43
N VAL A 576 33.17 -1.13 -1.54
CA VAL A 576 32.64 -1.96 -2.62
C VAL A 576 33.05 -1.37 -3.95
N GLN A 577 33.39 -2.20 -4.90
CA GLN A 577 33.71 -1.79 -6.27
C GLN A 577 33.42 -2.89 -7.27
N GLY A 578 33.30 -2.54 -8.53
CA GLY A 578 33.29 -3.53 -9.61
C GLY A 578 34.53 -4.42 -9.56
N PHE A 579 34.35 -5.71 -9.83
CA PHE A 579 35.46 -6.67 -9.80
C PHE A 579 36.55 -6.34 -10.86
N ARG A 580 37.79 -6.11 -10.42
CA ARG A 580 38.93 -5.68 -11.24
C ARG A 580 39.90 -6.80 -11.61
N GLY A 581 39.51 -8.06 -11.45
CA GLY A 581 40.32 -9.23 -11.78
C GLY A 581 40.84 -9.99 -10.56
N GLU A 582 41.28 -11.22 -10.79
CA GLU A 582 41.70 -12.16 -9.72
C GLU A 582 42.93 -11.72 -8.94
N GLU A 583 43.87 -11.06 -9.59
CA GLU A 583 45.11 -10.63 -8.92
C GLU A 583 44.85 -9.50 -7.93
N GLY A 584 44.09 -8.48 -8.34
CA GLY A 584 43.67 -7.37 -7.46
C GLY A 584 42.81 -7.85 -6.29
N TYR A 585 41.92 -8.80 -6.56
CA TYR A 585 41.08 -9.39 -5.52
C TYR A 585 41.91 -10.19 -4.50
N ARG A 586 42.85 -10.99 -4.95
CA ARG A 586 43.74 -11.76 -4.06
C ARG A 586 44.57 -10.85 -3.15
N VAL A 587 45.14 -9.76 -3.69
CA VAL A 587 45.87 -8.75 -2.91
C VAL A 587 44.96 -8.12 -1.86
N LEU A 588 43.72 -7.72 -2.22
CA LEU A 588 42.72 -7.19 -1.30
C LEU A 588 42.48 -8.15 -0.11
N VAL A 589 42.18 -9.42 -0.40
CA VAL A 589 41.93 -10.43 0.62
C VAL A 589 43.16 -10.60 1.53
N GLN A 590 44.33 -10.71 0.96
CA GLN A 590 45.57 -10.93 1.71
C GLN A 590 45.89 -9.74 2.62
N GLU A 591 45.88 -8.51 2.13
CA GLU A 591 46.22 -7.32 2.91
C GLU A 591 45.22 -7.11 4.06
N LEU A 592 43.91 -7.18 3.81
CA LEU A 592 42.91 -6.99 4.84
C LEU A 592 42.96 -8.09 5.91
N THR A 593 43.03 -9.36 5.50
CA THR A 593 43.06 -10.48 6.43
C THR A 593 44.35 -10.46 7.31
N GLN A 594 45.50 -10.11 6.71
CA GLN A 594 46.74 -10.00 7.48
C GLN A 594 46.73 -8.87 8.49
N ALA A 595 46.24 -7.68 8.11
CA ALA A 595 46.11 -6.53 9.01
C ALA A 595 45.17 -6.85 10.17
N PHE A 596 44.00 -7.40 9.85
CA PHE A 596 43.01 -7.77 10.87
C PHE A 596 43.53 -8.84 11.83
N THR A 597 44.18 -9.88 11.35
CA THR A 597 44.74 -10.97 12.18
C THR A 597 45.82 -10.46 13.14
N LYS A 598 46.53 -9.40 12.77
CA LYS A 598 47.52 -8.71 13.63
C LYS A 598 46.91 -7.68 14.56
N ALA A 599 45.57 -7.50 14.51
CA ALA A 599 44.83 -6.44 15.19
C ALA A 599 45.33 -5.01 14.81
N ASP A 600 45.90 -4.85 13.63
CA ASP A 600 46.32 -3.56 13.07
C ASP A 600 45.14 -2.92 12.31
N PHE A 601 44.15 -2.41 13.06
CA PHE A 601 42.97 -1.78 12.50
C PHE A 601 43.29 -0.49 11.71
N PRO A 602 44.25 0.35 12.11
CA PRO A 602 44.67 1.48 11.29
C PRO A 602 45.17 1.10 9.90
N ASP A 603 45.97 0.01 9.77
CA ASP A 603 46.39 -0.49 8.46
C ASP A 603 45.23 -1.13 7.69
N ALA A 604 44.34 -1.84 8.36
CA ALA A 604 43.15 -2.38 7.71
C ALA A 604 42.27 -1.26 7.09
N ILE A 605 42.04 -0.14 7.80
CA ILE A 605 41.32 1.03 7.27
C ILE A 605 42.08 1.64 6.08
N ARG A 606 43.43 1.82 6.19
CA ARG A 606 44.23 2.35 5.07
C ARG A 606 44.18 1.44 3.84
N PHE A 607 44.10 0.13 4.02
CA PHE A 607 43.96 -0.80 2.90
C PHE A 607 42.57 -0.69 2.26
N LEU A 608 41.50 -0.55 3.07
CA LEU A 608 40.18 -0.28 2.53
C LEU A 608 40.19 1.02 1.69
N ASP A 609 40.71 2.11 2.22
CA ASP A 609 40.80 3.39 1.50
C ASP A 609 41.66 3.26 0.20
N ARG A 610 42.75 2.50 0.23
CA ARG A 610 43.59 2.28 -0.95
C ARG A 610 42.87 1.50 -2.05
N HIS A 611 42.13 0.44 -1.68
CA HIS A 611 41.47 -0.42 -2.64
C HIS A 611 40.21 0.17 -3.19
N PHE A 612 39.42 0.85 -2.35
CA PHE A 612 38.06 1.32 -2.68
C PHE A 612 37.96 2.83 -2.91
N GLY A 613 38.92 3.62 -2.44
CA GLY A 613 38.95 5.06 -2.65
C GLY A 613 37.67 5.76 -2.12
N GLU A 614 37.01 6.50 -3.00
CA GLU A 614 35.78 7.20 -2.64
C GLU A 614 34.56 6.26 -2.47
N SER A 615 34.64 5.00 -2.92
CA SER A 615 33.59 4.00 -2.77
C SER A 615 33.60 3.35 -1.39
N THR A 616 33.66 4.19 -0.35
CA THR A 616 33.61 3.77 1.05
C THR A 616 32.21 3.95 1.62
N TYR A 617 31.78 2.97 2.38
CA TYR A 617 30.42 2.85 2.89
C TYR A 617 30.40 2.64 4.41
N SER A 618 29.32 3.08 5.03
CA SER A 618 29.09 2.94 6.46
C SER A 618 27.62 2.53 6.72
N LEU A 619 27.21 2.51 7.98
CA LEU A 619 25.80 2.30 8.33
C LEU A 619 24.84 3.24 7.58
N LYS A 620 25.26 4.47 7.25
CA LYS A 620 24.45 5.43 6.50
C LYS A 620 24.14 5.00 5.07
N SER A 621 24.90 4.04 4.55
CA SER A 621 24.73 3.52 3.18
C SER A 621 23.73 2.38 3.09
N LEU A 622 23.32 1.81 4.23
CA LEU A 622 22.27 0.80 4.29
C LEU A 622 20.92 1.40 3.87
N PHE A 623 20.06 0.58 3.32
CA PHE A 623 18.66 0.95 3.10
C PHE A 623 17.94 1.09 4.44
N ARG A 624 16.90 1.91 4.48
CA ARG A 624 16.28 2.36 5.75
C ARG A 624 15.89 1.23 6.69
N ASP A 625 15.29 0.17 6.18
CA ASP A 625 14.81 -0.94 7.00
C ASP A 625 15.96 -1.66 7.68
N GLU A 626 17.00 -1.99 6.91
CA GLU A 626 18.19 -2.65 7.44
C GLU A 626 19.03 -1.71 8.31
N GLN A 627 19.10 -0.44 7.95
CA GLN A 627 19.74 0.58 8.80
C GLN A 627 19.13 0.60 10.19
N ARG A 628 17.77 0.61 10.27
CA ARG A 628 17.07 0.59 11.56
C ARG A 628 17.31 -0.70 12.32
N LYS A 629 17.24 -1.85 11.63
CA LYS A 629 17.51 -3.17 12.22
C LYS A 629 18.92 -3.28 12.78
N VAL A 630 19.93 -2.92 12.00
CA VAL A 630 21.34 -2.95 12.44
C VAL A 630 21.59 -1.96 13.57
N LEU A 631 21.04 -0.75 13.50
CA LEU A 631 21.13 0.22 14.59
C LEU A 631 20.46 -0.31 15.85
N GLN A 632 19.33 -0.98 15.74
CA GLN A 632 18.67 -1.59 16.89
C GLN A 632 19.55 -2.68 17.53
N LEU A 633 20.15 -3.57 16.74
CA LEU A 633 21.09 -4.59 17.22
C LEU A 633 22.32 -3.97 17.92
N ILE A 634 22.89 -2.89 17.36
CA ILE A 634 24.01 -2.17 17.96
C ILE A 634 23.59 -1.49 19.27
N LEU A 635 22.39 -0.90 19.29
CA LEU A 635 21.87 -0.21 20.45
C LEU A 635 21.42 -1.16 21.57
N GLU A 636 21.11 -2.42 21.28
CA GLU A 636 20.61 -3.38 22.29
C GLU A 636 21.50 -3.46 23.53
N SER A 637 22.84 -3.51 23.36
CA SER A 637 23.76 -3.54 24.48
C SER A 637 23.77 -2.24 25.28
N SER A 638 23.75 -1.10 24.57
CA SER A 638 23.74 0.24 25.21
C SER A 638 22.40 0.52 25.87
N LEU A 639 21.29 0.08 25.24
CA LEU A 639 19.96 0.20 25.82
C LEU A 639 19.78 -0.69 27.06
N ALA A 640 20.38 -1.90 27.05
CA ALA A 640 20.37 -2.78 28.23
C ALA A 640 21.17 -2.20 29.41
N GLU A 641 22.30 -1.52 29.12
CA GLU A 641 23.05 -0.79 30.13
C GLU A 641 22.26 0.41 30.68
N ALA A 642 21.68 1.21 29.77
CA ALA A 642 20.82 2.33 30.15
C ALA A 642 19.60 1.87 30.95
N GLU A 643 18.95 0.80 30.53
CA GLU A 643 17.82 0.20 31.24
C GLU A 643 18.22 -0.22 32.66
N THR A 644 19.40 -0.79 32.83
CA THR A 644 19.89 -1.15 34.16
C THR A 644 20.05 0.06 35.06
N VAL A 645 20.58 1.17 34.52
CA VAL A 645 20.74 2.44 35.27
C VAL A 645 19.36 3.06 35.58
N TYR A 646 18.47 3.14 34.59
CA TYR A 646 17.12 3.70 34.76
C TYR A 646 16.29 2.84 35.72
N ARG A 647 16.40 1.51 35.63
CA ARG A 647 15.75 0.59 36.60
C ARG A 647 16.23 0.85 38.00
N GLN A 648 17.54 0.92 38.25
CA GLN A 648 18.08 1.22 39.59
C GLN A 648 17.58 2.58 40.09
N LEU A 649 17.60 3.60 39.26
CA LEU A 649 17.08 4.92 39.63
C LEU A 649 15.59 4.86 39.97
N TYR A 650 14.79 4.17 39.14
CA TYR A 650 13.37 3.99 39.37
C TYR A 650 13.11 3.24 40.68
N GLU A 651 13.64 2.03 40.85
CA GLU A 651 13.43 1.17 42.03
C GLU A 651 13.83 1.86 43.32
N GLN A 652 14.95 2.58 43.33
CA GLN A 652 15.42 3.31 44.51
C GLN A 652 14.51 4.50 44.87
N GLN A 653 13.89 5.14 43.86
CA GLN A 653 13.11 6.37 44.07
C GLN A 653 11.60 6.16 44.04
N VAL A 654 11.09 4.95 43.76
CA VAL A 654 9.65 4.63 43.76
C VAL A 654 8.96 5.08 45.07
N PRO A 655 9.50 4.85 46.29
CA PRO A 655 8.83 5.30 47.50
C PRO A 655 8.68 6.82 47.59
N LEU A 656 9.71 7.56 47.14
CA LEU A 656 9.68 9.02 47.13
C LEU A 656 8.74 9.54 46.01
N MET A 657 8.77 8.90 44.83
CA MET A 657 7.86 9.23 43.70
C MET A 657 6.41 9.05 44.12
N ARG A 658 6.09 7.94 44.82
CA ARG A 658 4.73 7.68 45.33
C ARG A 658 4.31 8.76 46.33
N LEU A 659 5.21 9.13 47.30
CA LEU A 659 4.93 10.20 48.25
C LEU A 659 4.64 11.54 47.56
N LEU A 660 5.42 11.89 46.54
CA LEU A 660 5.20 13.13 45.79
C LEU A 660 3.85 13.10 45.04
N THR A 661 3.49 11.98 44.43
CA THR A 661 2.19 11.80 43.77
C THR A 661 1.02 11.87 44.76
N ASP A 662 1.15 11.23 45.96
CA ASP A 662 0.13 11.28 47.01
C ASP A 662 -0.08 12.70 47.55
N LEU A 663 0.97 13.52 47.53
CA LEU A 663 0.93 14.93 47.92
C LEU A 663 0.51 15.86 46.75
N ALA A 664 0.13 15.31 45.59
CA ALA A 664 -0.16 16.04 44.35
C ALA A 664 0.98 17.00 43.92
N MET A 665 2.23 16.63 44.21
CA MET A 665 3.42 17.36 43.78
C MET A 665 3.96 16.78 42.46
N PRO A 666 4.39 17.64 41.52
CA PRO A 666 4.95 17.16 40.24
C PRO A 666 6.25 16.38 40.48
N LEU A 667 6.41 15.27 39.76
CA LEU A 667 7.65 14.52 39.80
C LEU A 667 8.80 15.34 39.20
N PRO A 668 10.00 15.30 39.80
CA PRO A 668 11.20 15.81 39.15
C PRO A 668 11.41 15.17 37.79
N LYS A 669 11.80 15.95 36.77
CA LYS A 669 11.94 15.49 35.38
C LYS A 669 12.83 14.25 35.26
N ALA A 670 13.90 14.14 36.05
CA ALA A 670 14.77 12.97 36.03
C ALA A 670 14.05 11.68 36.47
N PHE A 671 13.14 11.78 37.46
CA PHE A 671 12.37 10.64 37.95
C PHE A 671 11.25 10.24 37.00
N SER A 672 10.55 11.23 36.40
CA SER A 672 9.51 10.93 35.41
C SER A 672 10.11 10.28 34.14
N MET A 673 11.27 10.76 33.67
CA MET A 673 11.97 10.14 32.55
C MET A 673 12.43 8.71 32.85
N ALA A 674 12.93 8.45 34.08
CA ALA A 674 13.34 7.09 34.45
C ALA A 674 12.14 6.14 34.53
N ALA A 675 11.03 6.60 35.10
CA ALA A 675 9.79 5.82 35.15
C ALA A 675 9.18 5.58 33.77
N ASP A 676 9.12 6.63 32.95
CA ASP A 676 8.62 6.55 31.56
C ASP A 676 9.41 5.51 30.75
N PHE A 677 10.73 5.62 30.72
CA PHE A 677 11.59 4.68 29.99
C PHE A 677 11.45 3.24 30.53
N PHE A 678 11.53 3.07 31.83
CA PHE A 678 11.49 1.74 32.47
C PHE A 678 10.15 1.04 32.26
N LEU A 679 9.05 1.74 32.52
CA LEU A 679 7.70 1.14 32.45
C LEU A 679 7.29 0.83 31.01
N ASN A 680 7.49 1.76 30.06
CA ASN A 680 7.17 1.51 28.65
C ASN A 680 8.01 0.36 28.05
N THR A 681 9.32 0.31 28.35
CA THR A 681 10.19 -0.77 27.87
C THR A 681 9.78 -2.13 28.43
N ASN A 682 9.49 -2.22 29.72
CA ASN A 682 9.11 -3.48 30.35
C ASN A 682 7.70 -3.94 29.97
N LEU A 683 6.75 -3.01 29.84
CA LEU A 683 5.41 -3.31 29.30
C LEU A 683 5.51 -3.86 27.89
N ARG A 684 6.26 -3.19 27.01
CA ARG A 684 6.44 -3.62 25.64
C ARG A 684 7.00 -5.03 25.56
N ARG A 685 8.08 -5.34 26.27
CA ARG A 685 8.65 -6.70 26.32
C ARG A 685 7.67 -7.74 26.85
N ALA A 686 6.91 -7.40 27.90
CA ALA A 686 5.92 -8.32 28.45
C ALA A 686 4.76 -8.58 27.48
N LEU A 687 4.43 -7.62 26.61
CA LEU A 687 3.39 -7.72 25.60
C LEU A 687 3.88 -8.41 24.28
N GLU A 688 5.17 -8.36 23.99
CA GLU A 688 5.79 -9.02 22.81
C GLU A 688 6.06 -10.52 23.04
N THR A 689 5.90 -11.04 24.25
CA THR A 689 6.15 -12.45 24.59
C THR A 689 4.90 -13.27 24.35
N GLU A 690 4.99 -14.40 23.64
CA GLU A 690 3.85 -15.29 23.39
C GLU A 690 3.25 -15.87 24.71
N GLU A 691 4.07 -16.10 25.72
CA GLU A 691 3.63 -16.45 27.07
C GLU A 691 3.44 -15.17 27.89
N LEU A 692 2.24 -14.61 27.81
CA LEU A 692 1.89 -13.36 28.51
C LEU A 692 1.86 -13.57 30.02
N ASP A 693 2.75 -12.91 30.74
CA ASP A 693 2.74 -12.83 32.21
C ASP A 693 1.75 -11.72 32.65
N LEU A 694 0.50 -12.12 32.87
CA LEU A 694 -0.60 -11.21 33.18
C LEU A 694 -0.40 -10.47 34.50
N ASP A 695 0.18 -11.13 35.51
CA ASP A 695 0.42 -10.52 36.82
C ASP A 695 1.47 -9.41 36.74
N ARG A 696 2.52 -9.67 35.93
CA ARG A 696 3.56 -8.69 35.67
C ARG A 696 3.02 -7.50 34.87
N ILE A 697 2.25 -7.75 33.82
CA ILE A 697 1.64 -6.68 32.98
C ILE A 697 0.73 -5.82 33.84
N THR A 698 -0.15 -6.42 34.61
CA THR A 698 -1.07 -5.68 35.53
C THR A 698 -0.30 -4.84 36.54
N THR A 699 0.76 -5.39 37.13
CA THR A 699 1.61 -4.67 38.09
C THR A 699 2.24 -3.43 37.43
N LEU A 700 2.80 -3.57 36.22
CA LEU A 700 3.43 -2.46 35.49
C LEU A 700 2.41 -1.38 35.10
N LEU A 701 1.20 -1.77 34.69
CA LEU A 701 0.11 -0.83 34.39
C LEU A 701 -0.36 -0.06 35.63
N ASP A 702 -0.49 -0.75 36.74
CA ASP A 702 -0.85 -0.11 38.03
C ASP A 702 0.22 0.88 38.50
N GLU A 703 1.49 0.55 38.29
CA GLU A 703 2.60 1.45 38.61
C GLU A 703 2.60 2.68 37.69
N ALA A 704 2.36 2.49 36.38
CA ALA A 704 2.24 3.60 35.45
C ALA A 704 1.06 4.53 35.80
N ALA A 705 -0.09 3.97 36.13
CA ALA A 705 -1.27 4.72 36.52
C ALA A 705 -1.05 5.54 37.81
N ARG A 706 -0.47 4.91 38.85
CA ARG A 706 -0.14 5.58 40.11
C ARG A 706 0.88 6.71 39.91
N GLY A 707 1.90 6.48 39.06
CA GLY A 707 2.93 7.46 38.77
C GLY A 707 2.49 8.55 37.78
N GLN A 708 1.30 8.48 37.22
CA GLN A 708 0.81 9.35 36.12
C GLN A 708 1.78 9.39 34.94
N ILE A 709 2.37 8.25 34.63
CA ILE A 709 3.36 8.09 33.53
C ILE A 709 2.62 8.01 32.21
N THR A 710 3.15 8.70 31.20
CA THR A 710 2.63 8.66 29.84
C THR A 710 3.03 7.34 29.18
N LEU A 711 2.04 6.52 28.82
CA LEU A 711 2.29 5.28 28.07
C LEU A 711 2.32 5.56 26.57
N ASP A 712 3.22 4.85 25.86
CA ASP A 712 3.20 4.74 24.40
C ASP A 712 2.04 3.81 23.97
N THR A 713 0.82 4.34 24.06
CA THR A 713 -0.40 3.57 23.84
C THR A 713 -0.48 2.96 22.43
N ALA A 714 0.05 3.65 21.42
CA ALA A 714 0.09 3.17 20.05
C ALA A 714 1.06 1.99 19.87
N GLY A 715 2.29 2.15 20.35
CA GLY A 715 3.30 1.10 20.27
C GLY A 715 2.98 -0.13 21.10
N LEU A 716 2.45 0.05 22.33
CA LEU A 716 2.04 -1.04 23.21
C LEU A 716 0.82 -1.80 22.67
N GLY A 717 -0.17 -1.07 22.13
CA GLY A 717 -1.34 -1.67 21.49
C GLY A 717 -0.96 -2.51 20.27
N TYR A 718 -0.08 -1.99 19.42
CA TYR A 718 0.44 -2.70 18.26
C TYR A 718 1.25 -3.95 18.64
N ALA A 719 2.11 -3.87 19.65
CA ALA A 719 2.89 -5.00 20.16
C ALA A 719 2.00 -6.16 20.61
N LEU A 720 0.98 -5.88 21.42
CA LEU A 720 0.03 -6.91 21.86
C LEU A 720 -0.82 -7.45 20.71
N GLN A 721 -1.23 -6.60 19.77
CA GLN A 721 -1.94 -7.03 18.56
C GLN A 721 -1.14 -8.06 17.78
N GLN A 722 0.16 -7.82 17.54
CA GLN A 722 1.04 -8.77 16.85
C GLN A 722 1.15 -10.10 17.59
N THR A 723 1.35 -10.07 18.91
CA THR A 723 1.40 -11.29 19.73
C THR A 723 0.09 -12.08 19.66
N LEU A 724 -1.05 -11.41 19.79
CA LEU A 724 -2.37 -12.06 19.66
C LEU A 724 -2.55 -12.68 18.27
N GLN A 725 -2.11 -12.01 17.20
CA GLN A 725 -2.19 -12.54 15.84
C GLN A 725 -1.34 -13.81 15.67
N GLN A 726 -0.14 -13.87 16.25
CA GLN A 726 0.70 -15.07 16.23
C GLN A 726 0.02 -16.23 16.96
N ILE A 727 -0.49 -16.00 18.17
CA ILE A 727 -1.17 -17.04 18.96
C ILE A 727 -2.45 -17.51 18.22
N MET A 728 -3.23 -16.60 17.63
CA MET A 728 -4.41 -16.95 16.82
C MET A 728 -4.05 -17.74 15.56
N GLY A 729 -2.92 -17.45 14.92
CA GLY A 729 -2.41 -18.25 13.81
C GLY A 729 -2.13 -19.70 14.21
N ARG A 730 -1.61 -19.91 15.40
CA ARG A 730 -1.43 -21.28 15.97
C ARG A 730 -2.76 -21.97 16.22
N LEU A 731 -3.74 -21.26 16.78
CA LEU A 731 -5.09 -21.83 16.99
C LEU A 731 -5.76 -22.18 15.66
N ALA A 732 -5.62 -21.34 14.62
CA ALA A 732 -6.14 -21.62 13.29
C ALA A 732 -5.51 -22.89 12.67
N ALA A 733 -4.20 -23.09 12.88
CA ALA A 733 -3.47 -24.27 12.40
C ALA A 733 -3.79 -25.55 13.20
N ALA A 734 -4.07 -25.41 14.50
CA ALA A 734 -4.39 -26.51 15.42
C ALA A 734 -5.62 -26.15 16.28
N PRO A 735 -6.84 -26.18 15.72
CA PRO A 735 -8.06 -25.70 16.39
C PRO A 735 -8.40 -26.43 17.70
N THR A 736 -7.86 -27.62 17.90
CA THR A 736 -8.12 -28.49 19.07
C THR A 736 -7.13 -28.31 20.23
N ASP A 737 -6.10 -27.42 20.06
CA ASP A 737 -5.08 -27.20 21.08
C ASP A 737 -5.64 -26.41 22.28
N LEU A 738 -5.93 -27.13 23.36
CA LEU A 738 -6.43 -26.56 24.61
C LEU A 738 -5.46 -25.57 25.28
N THR A 739 -4.15 -25.74 25.08
CA THR A 739 -3.14 -24.86 25.67
C THR A 739 -3.18 -23.50 25.03
N VAL A 740 -3.21 -23.48 23.70
CA VAL A 740 -3.34 -22.23 22.91
C VAL A 740 -4.66 -21.53 23.23
N LEU A 741 -5.75 -22.28 23.31
CA LEU A 741 -7.07 -21.74 23.64
C LEU A 741 -7.10 -21.07 25.02
N LYS A 742 -6.44 -21.69 26.03
CA LYS A 742 -6.29 -21.12 27.37
C LYS A 742 -5.48 -19.83 27.37
N THR A 743 -4.38 -19.80 26.65
CA THR A 743 -3.53 -18.60 26.53
C THR A 743 -4.31 -17.44 25.90
N LEU A 744 -5.06 -17.73 24.83
CA LEU A 744 -5.90 -16.73 24.16
C LEU A 744 -7.03 -16.21 25.04
N GLN A 745 -7.68 -17.08 25.80
CA GLN A 745 -8.74 -16.67 26.74
C GLN A 745 -8.19 -15.68 27.78
N ALA A 746 -7.02 -15.97 28.33
CA ALA A 746 -6.36 -15.08 29.30
C ALA A 746 -5.92 -13.75 28.67
N ALA A 747 -5.34 -13.79 27.47
CA ALA A 747 -4.92 -12.62 26.72
C ALA A 747 -6.11 -11.73 26.31
N ALA A 748 -7.19 -12.31 25.83
CA ALA A 748 -8.40 -11.56 25.46
C ALA A 748 -9.08 -10.92 26.68
N ALA A 749 -9.02 -11.56 27.84
CA ALA A 749 -9.50 -10.97 29.09
C ALA A 749 -8.64 -9.78 29.51
N LEU A 750 -7.31 -9.83 29.35
CA LEU A 750 -6.39 -8.73 29.62
C LEU A 750 -6.72 -7.50 28.78
N VAL A 751 -6.96 -7.67 27.48
CA VAL A 751 -7.26 -6.55 26.56
C VAL A 751 -8.38 -5.65 27.06
N ARG A 752 -9.37 -6.20 27.77
CA ARG A 752 -10.50 -5.46 28.32
C ARG A 752 -10.13 -4.55 29.51
N THR A 753 -8.99 -4.78 30.12
CA THR A 753 -8.50 -4.01 31.29
C THR A 753 -7.44 -2.98 30.94
N LEU A 754 -6.96 -2.99 29.69
CA LEU A 754 -5.91 -2.08 29.24
C LEU A 754 -6.43 -0.63 29.13
N PRO A 755 -5.59 0.37 29.46
CA PRO A 755 -5.93 1.79 29.30
C PRO A 755 -5.76 2.30 27.85
N PHE A 756 -5.54 1.39 26.88
CA PHE A 756 -5.38 1.68 25.48
C PHE A 756 -6.10 0.62 24.63
N GLU A 757 -6.38 0.96 23.38
CA GLU A 757 -7.07 0.08 22.47
C GLU A 757 -6.10 -0.91 21.83
N VAL A 758 -6.58 -2.15 21.64
CA VAL A 758 -5.89 -3.22 20.90
C VAL A 758 -6.83 -3.70 19.81
N ASP A 759 -6.36 -3.74 18.60
CA ASP A 759 -7.15 -4.27 17.49
C ASP A 759 -7.24 -5.80 17.59
N LEU A 760 -8.47 -6.29 17.76
CA LEU A 760 -8.82 -7.71 17.85
C LEU A 760 -9.36 -8.28 16.54
N TRP A 761 -9.30 -7.51 15.46
CA TRP A 761 -9.97 -7.84 14.19
C TRP A 761 -9.62 -9.26 13.71
N ARG A 762 -8.33 -9.60 13.63
CA ARG A 762 -7.89 -10.92 13.17
C ARG A 762 -8.27 -12.03 14.15
N ALA A 763 -8.16 -11.76 15.44
CA ALA A 763 -8.57 -12.70 16.49
C ALA A 763 -10.07 -13.04 16.39
N GLN A 764 -10.90 -12.03 16.20
CA GLN A 764 -12.33 -12.19 16.03
C GLN A 764 -12.70 -12.95 14.76
N ASN A 765 -11.98 -12.74 13.65
CA ASN A 765 -12.21 -13.47 12.39
C ASN A 765 -11.94 -14.97 12.56
N VAL A 766 -10.76 -15.32 13.07
CA VAL A 766 -10.40 -16.73 13.29
C VAL A 766 -11.38 -17.40 14.26
N TYR A 767 -11.73 -16.68 15.34
CA TYR A 767 -12.74 -17.20 16.29
C TYR A 767 -14.09 -17.45 15.60
N TYR A 768 -14.56 -16.50 14.76
CA TYR A 768 -15.83 -16.62 14.07
C TYR A 768 -15.84 -17.75 13.04
N GLU A 769 -14.73 -18.00 12.37
CA GLU A 769 -14.55 -19.14 11.46
C GLU A 769 -14.62 -20.47 12.23
N LEU A 770 -13.94 -20.55 13.38
CA LEU A 770 -14.01 -21.72 14.25
C LEU A 770 -15.41 -21.96 14.84
N LEU A 771 -16.11 -20.87 15.19
CA LEU A 771 -17.50 -20.91 15.67
C LEU A 771 -18.44 -21.52 14.63
N ARG A 772 -18.20 -21.28 13.35
CA ARG A 772 -19.04 -21.82 12.26
C ARG A 772 -18.59 -23.19 11.75
N GLY A 773 -17.30 -23.48 11.80
CA GLY A 773 -16.73 -24.68 11.22
C GLY A 773 -16.51 -25.81 12.23
N VAL A 774 -15.86 -25.52 13.34
CA VAL A 774 -15.37 -26.51 14.31
C VAL A 774 -16.31 -26.66 15.52
N TYR A 775 -16.82 -25.56 16.03
CA TYR A 775 -17.64 -25.53 17.25
C TYR A 775 -18.86 -26.45 17.21
N PRO A 776 -19.66 -26.51 16.12
CA PRO A 776 -20.83 -27.44 16.09
C PRO A 776 -20.47 -28.89 16.27
N GLU A 777 -19.36 -29.37 15.68
CA GLU A 777 -18.89 -30.75 15.82
C GLU A 777 -18.43 -31.06 17.25
N PHE A 778 -17.71 -30.10 17.88
CA PHE A 778 -17.24 -30.26 19.24
C PHE A 778 -18.38 -30.20 20.26
N LEU A 779 -19.39 -29.40 20.00
CA LEU A 779 -20.60 -29.34 20.82
C LEU A 779 -21.35 -30.66 20.78
N ASP A 780 -21.56 -31.26 19.59
CA ASP A 780 -22.23 -32.55 19.42
C ASP A 780 -21.45 -33.69 20.14
N LYS A 781 -20.10 -33.65 20.07
CA LYS A 781 -19.26 -34.63 20.78
C LYS A 781 -19.32 -34.45 22.30
N ALA A 782 -19.32 -33.21 22.79
CA ALA A 782 -19.44 -32.90 24.20
C ALA A 782 -20.80 -33.41 24.78
N ASP A 783 -21.88 -33.18 24.02
CA ASP A 783 -23.22 -33.68 24.36
C ASP A 783 -23.29 -35.20 24.38
N GLN A 784 -22.44 -35.89 23.62
CA GLN A 784 -22.29 -37.36 23.63
C GLN A 784 -21.37 -37.85 24.75
N GLY A 785 -20.79 -36.96 25.58
CA GLY A 785 -19.98 -37.33 26.72
C GLY A 785 -18.47 -37.43 26.45
N ASP A 786 -17.97 -36.86 25.34
CA ASP A 786 -16.55 -36.75 25.06
C ASP A 786 -15.91 -35.68 25.97
N GLU A 787 -15.02 -36.13 26.86
CA GLU A 787 -14.39 -35.27 27.87
C GLU A 787 -13.47 -34.20 27.27
N GLU A 788 -12.75 -34.52 26.16
CA GLU A 788 -11.88 -33.56 25.48
C GLU A 788 -12.68 -32.47 24.76
N ALA A 789 -13.76 -32.86 24.11
CA ALA A 789 -14.67 -31.93 23.45
C ALA A 789 -15.37 -31.02 24.48
N HIS A 790 -15.77 -31.57 25.63
CA HIS A 790 -16.37 -30.80 26.72
C HIS A 790 -15.39 -29.79 27.27
N ALA A 791 -14.14 -30.16 27.55
CA ALA A 791 -13.10 -29.24 28.02
C ALA A 791 -12.77 -28.16 27.00
N TRP A 792 -12.86 -28.47 25.70
CA TRP A 792 -12.67 -27.50 24.63
C TRP A 792 -13.81 -26.46 24.58
N VAL A 793 -15.06 -26.93 24.59
CA VAL A 793 -16.26 -26.07 24.60
C VAL A 793 -16.29 -25.13 25.80
N GLU A 794 -15.96 -25.66 27.02
CA GLU A 794 -15.87 -24.84 28.24
C GLU A 794 -14.89 -23.67 28.14
N ARG A 795 -13.90 -23.73 27.28
CA ARG A 795 -12.93 -22.64 27.09
C ARG A 795 -13.27 -21.79 25.88
N PHE A 796 -13.80 -22.41 24.84
CA PHE A 796 -14.13 -21.70 23.60
C PHE A 796 -15.24 -20.65 23.81
N VAL A 797 -16.29 -21.00 24.55
CA VAL A 797 -17.41 -20.07 24.80
C VAL A 797 -16.99 -18.82 25.54
N PRO A 798 -16.25 -18.86 26.69
CA PRO A 798 -15.75 -17.65 27.35
C PRO A 798 -14.76 -16.83 26.51
N LEU A 799 -13.98 -17.46 25.64
CA LEU A 799 -13.12 -16.73 24.68
C LEU A 799 -14.00 -15.87 23.72
N GLY A 800 -15.13 -16.41 23.25
CA GLY A 800 -16.08 -15.66 22.45
C GLY A 800 -16.64 -14.43 23.15
N GLU A 801 -16.98 -14.59 24.42
CA GLU A 801 -17.43 -13.45 25.25
C GLU A 801 -16.32 -12.40 25.40
N ALA A 802 -15.07 -12.82 25.65
CA ALA A 802 -13.93 -11.93 25.77
C ALA A 802 -13.65 -11.19 24.44
N LEU A 803 -13.79 -11.86 23.31
CA LEU A 803 -13.68 -11.29 21.96
C LEU A 803 -14.94 -10.55 21.50
N ARG A 804 -15.98 -10.47 22.33
CA ARG A 804 -17.29 -9.88 22.01
C ARG A 804 -17.95 -10.53 20.78
N VAL A 805 -17.80 -11.82 20.60
CA VAL A 805 -18.50 -12.58 19.56
C VAL A 805 -19.67 -13.31 20.22
N ARG A 806 -20.88 -13.14 19.68
CA ARG A 806 -22.07 -13.83 20.19
C ARG A 806 -21.98 -15.31 19.83
N VAL A 807 -21.87 -16.15 20.85
CA VAL A 807 -22.00 -17.59 20.68
C VAL A 807 -23.49 -17.95 20.74
N PRO A 808 -24.05 -18.63 19.75
CA PRO A 808 -25.45 -19.05 19.80
C PRO A 808 -25.70 -19.90 21.05
N SER A 809 -26.60 -19.47 21.90
CA SER A 809 -27.06 -20.34 22.99
C SER A 809 -27.74 -21.57 22.36
N VAL A 810 -27.30 -22.74 22.73
CA VAL A 810 -28.06 -23.96 22.46
C VAL A 810 -29.40 -23.75 23.16
N VAL A 811 -30.45 -23.54 22.37
CA VAL A 811 -31.81 -23.63 22.89
C VAL A 811 -31.98 -25.13 23.20
N ALA A 812 -31.98 -25.45 24.52
CA ALA A 812 -32.23 -26.77 25.03
C ALA A 812 -33.61 -27.28 24.57
#